data_07f6ee794ac1769ffdf45d77fafc71da
#
_entry.id   07f6ee794ac1769ffdf45d77fafc71da
#
_cell.length_a   1.000
_cell.length_b   1.000
_cell.length_c   1.000
_cell.angle_alpha   90.00
_cell.angle_beta   90.00
_cell.angle_gamma   90.00
#
_symmetry.space_group_name_H-M   'P 1'
#
loop_
_entity.id
_entity.type
_entity.pdbx_description
1 polymer ?
#
loop_
_entity_poly.entity_id
_entity_poly.type
_entity_poly.pdbx_seq_one_letter_code
_entity_poly.pdbx_strand_id
1 'polypeptide(L)'
;MKRKKRLFSSAMLPSQEGSISTRILYVIFLGLLAGLTACNPKTESIQVGDHDIGGVITGPSGPEAGVWVIAETQDLPTRFAKIVVTDDKGQYLIPELPGATYSVWVRGYGLVDSPKKTVKPGSTLNLEAVVAPNPHAAAEYYPAGYWFSLLHAPDKSKFPGTGPKGNGISPTIKTQADFLRNIKSGTCLACHQLGSKGTREFQTSLGTFNSSTEAWERRLQSGQAGGSMISALHQIGREEVLAMFANWTDRIKAGEVPEAPPRPQGLERNVVITQWDWADPKAYLHDLVSTDRRHPTVNANGSLYGALEVSADYLAVLDPIKNITSQVPLTVRDPKTESASGEMLQPSPYWGNDPPWNSKTNVHNPLFDAKGRVWITATVRPSDNPAFCKEGSDHPSAKLFPLEKSYRQLGYYNPETKKYSHISTCFSTHHLMFAEDENNTLWTSGGGEVIGWLDTKKYEETGDEKASQGWTALILDTNGNGKRDNYVEPNDPVDPAKDKRIAKGLYAVSPAPDGSVWGSSLGYPGAIIRLNPGSKPPETSLVEYYELPLNKSGEPVEGFSPRGMDVDREGVAWVALASGHLASFDRRKCKGSLNGPDATGQHCPEGWTFYTEPLPQLQGLKESGSAESSYYTWVDQFNTFGLGENVPINTGNESEGLLALKDGKWVVLRVPYPMGFYTKWMDGRIDDPKAGWKGRGLWATVSTRTPFHMEGGKGTTSKVFKFQLRPDPLAR
;
A
#
# COMPACT_ATOMS: atom_id res chain seq x y z
N MET A 1 -26.80 57.86 -1.34
CA MET A 1 -26.24 59.03 -2.02
C MET A 1 -25.37 58.56 -3.18
N LYS A 2 -25.85 58.95 -4.40
CA LYS A 2 -25.16 59.19 -5.70
C LYS A 2 -23.97 58.30 -6.08
N ARG A 3 -24.15 57.33 -7.00
CA ARG A 3 -24.03 57.36 -8.49
C ARG A 3 -22.71 57.96 -9.02
N LYS A 4 -21.98 57.16 -9.81
CA LYS A 4 -21.65 57.50 -11.20
C LYS A 4 -21.16 56.27 -11.99
N LYS A 5 -21.98 55.94 -13.02
CA LYS A 5 -21.64 55.17 -14.23
C LYS A 5 -20.76 56.01 -15.14
N ARG A 6 -19.90 55.41 -15.94
CA ARG A 6 -19.59 55.88 -17.29
C ARG A 6 -19.38 54.71 -18.23
N LEU A 7 -20.27 54.66 -19.23
CA LEU A 7 -20.24 54.00 -20.52
C LEU A 7 -19.52 54.91 -21.54
N PHE A 8 -19.21 54.28 -22.66
CA PHE A 8 -18.96 54.76 -24.05
C PHE A 8 -17.60 54.31 -24.57
N SER A 9 -17.39 53.87 -25.83
CA SER A 9 -18.24 53.84 -27.05
C SER A 9 -17.48 53.04 -28.11
N SER A 10 -18.23 52.35 -28.94
CA SER A 10 -17.85 51.74 -30.21
C SER A 10 -17.52 52.77 -31.29
N ALA A 11 -16.66 52.47 -32.25
CA ALA A 11 -16.67 53.10 -33.56
C ALA A 11 -16.39 52.07 -34.66
N MET A 12 -17.28 52.02 -35.62
CA MET A 12 -17.29 51.29 -36.89
C MET A 12 -16.49 51.97 -37.99
N LEU A 13 -15.87 51.15 -38.84
CA LEU A 13 -15.70 51.10 -40.29
C LEU A 13 -15.48 52.42 -41.12
N PRO A 14 -14.80 52.41 -42.30
CA PRO A 14 -15.45 51.89 -43.49
C PRO A 14 -14.60 51.09 -44.50
N SER A 15 -15.32 50.37 -45.36
CA SER A 15 -14.95 49.66 -46.59
C SER A 15 -14.53 50.59 -47.73
N GLN A 16 -13.64 50.12 -48.62
CA GLN A 16 -13.67 50.52 -50.03
C GLN A 16 -13.34 49.33 -50.92
N GLU A 17 -14.26 49.08 -51.83
CA GLU A 17 -14.14 48.24 -53.02
C GLU A 17 -13.28 48.95 -54.11
N GLY A 18 -12.61 48.14 -54.89
CA GLY A 18 -11.93 48.63 -56.09
C GLY A 18 -11.60 47.47 -57.05
N SER A 19 -12.32 47.40 -58.15
CA SER A 19 -12.44 46.35 -59.13
C SER A 19 -11.42 46.38 -60.25
N ILE A 20 -11.17 45.17 -60.83
CA ILE A 20 -10.88 44.83 -62.23
C ILE A 20 -9.46 45.07 -62.77
N SER A 21 -8.76 43.98 -63.15
CA SER A 21 -8.40 43.81 -64.56
C SER A 21 -7.76 42.43 -64.81
N THR A 22 -8.41 41.71 -65.69
CA THR A 22 -7.94 40.44 -66.33
C THR A 22 -6.81 40.75 -67.31
N ARG A 23 -5.69 40.02 -67.20
CA ARG A 23 -4.81 39.71 -68.34
C ARG A 23 -4.31 38.30 -68.29
N ILE A 24 -4.72 37.53 -69.29
CA ILE A 24 -4.26 36.22 -69.73
C ILE A 24 -2.82 36.33 -70.23
N LEU A 25 -1.95 35.45 -69.77
CA LEU A 25 -0.76 35.11 -70.52
C LEU A 25 -0.45 33.60 -70.36
N TYR A 26 -0.56 32.88 -71.47
CA TYR A 26 -0.07 31.51 -71.70
C TYR A 26 1.45 31.51 -71.71
N VAL A 27 2.08 30.64 -70.89
CA VAL A 27 3.45 30.18 -71.12
C VAL A 27 3.57 28.70 -70.73
N ILE A 28 3.62 27.88 -71.73
CA ILE A 28 4.38 26.66 -72.02
C ILE A 28 4.72 25.75 -70.83
N PHE A 29 4.09 24.55 -70.86
CA PHE A 29 4.50 23.33 -70.19
C PHE A 29 5.86 22.87 -70.73
N LEU A 30 6.89 22.84 -69.88
CA LEU A 30 8.07 22.00 -70.08
C LEU A 30 8.28 21.24 -68.75
N GLY A 31 8.25 19.91 -68.90
CA GLY A 31 8.30 18.99 -67.77
C GLY A 31 9.63 19.02 -67.02
N LEU A 32 9.50 18.95 -65.70
CA LEU A 32 10.49 18.36 -64.80
C LEU A 32 9.77 17.34 -63.95
N LEU A 33 10.01 16.06 -64.27
CA LEU A 33 9.81 14.95 -63.34
C LEU A 33 10.83 15.15 -62.20
N ALA A 34 10.50 15.91 -61.18
CA ALA A 34 11.18 15.86 -59.90
C ALA A 34 10.58 14.68 -59.13
N GLY A 35 11.39 13.64 -58.95
CA GLY A 35 11.02 12.45 -58.20
C GLY A 35 10.55 12.85 -56.78
N LEU A 36 9.32 12.51 -56.49
CA LEU A 36 8.84 12.37 -55.11
C LEU A 36 9.65 11.23 -54.47
N THR A 37 10.82 11.51 -53.96
CA THR A 37 11.40 10.70 -52.91
C THR A 37 10.45 10.85 -51.72
N ALA A 38 9.55 9.88 -51.54
CA ALA A 38 8.90 9.67 -50.30
C ALA A 38 9.99 9.59 -49.24
N CYS A 39 10.15 10.63 -48.43
CA CYS A 39 10.85 10.50 -47.15
C CYS A 39 10.05 9.48 -46.37
N ASN A 40 10.41 8.20 -46.50
CA ASN A 40 10.14 7.25 -45.45
C ASN A 40 10.77 7.86 -44.19
N PRO A 41 10.02 8.16 -43.13
CA PRO A 41 10.62 8.48 -41.84
C PRO A 41 11.49 7.28 -41.52
N LYS A 42 12.82 7.46 -41.48
CA LYS A 42 13.71 6.46 -40.91
C LYS A 42 13.17 6.19 -39.52
N THR A 43 12.53 5.04 -39.32
CA THR A 43 12.24 4.53 -38.02
C THR A 43 13.57 4.44 -37.32
N GLU A 44 13.83 5.32 -36.36
CA GLU A 44 15.04 5.25 -35.55
C GLU A 44 15.08 3.82 -34.97
N SER A 45 16.09 3.07 -35.41
CA SER A 45 16.26 1.70 -34.92
C SER A 45 16.58 1.72 -33.45
N ILE A 46 15.82 0.98 -32.68
CA ILE A 46 16.08 0.82 -31.24
C ILE A 46 17.50 0.28 -31.08
N GLN A 47 18.31 0.97 -30.28
CA GLN A 47 19.66 0.50 -29.98
C GLN A 47 19.55 -0.59 -28.89
N VAL A 48 19.75 -1.84 -29.27
CA VAL A 48 19.73 -3.00 -28.34
C VAL A 48 21.19 -3.33 -27.98
N GLY A 49 21.52 -3.27 -26.70
CA GLY A 49 22.84 -3.67 -26.18
C GLY A 49 22.90 -5.15 -25.86
N ASP A 50 24.11 -5.65 -25.57
CA ASP A 50 24.36 -7.08 -25.31
C ASP A 50 23.57 -7.69 -24.16
N HIS A 51 23.10 -6.85 -23.22
CA HIS A 51 22.27 -7.23 -22.06
C HIS A 51 20.81 -6.78 -22.17
N ASP A 52 20.37 -6.36 -23.35
CA ASP A 52 19.02 -5.82 -23.54
C ASP A 52 18.22 -6.71 -24.50
N ILE A 53 16.91 -6.64 -24.42
CA ILE A 53 15.97 -7.13 -25.45
C ILE A 53 15.11 -5.95 -25.86
N GLY A 54 15.05 -5.63 -27.16
CA GLY A 54 14.25 -4.52 -27.68
C GLY A 54 13.52 -4.90 -28.95
N GLY A 55 12.54 -4.11 -29.34
CA GLY A 55 11.77 -4.35 -30.56
C GLY A 55 10.51 -3.52 -30.64
N VAL A 56 9.63 -3.88 -31.54
CA VAL A 56 8.35 -3.21 -31.81
C VAL A 56 7.21 -4.18 -31.60
N ILE A 57 6.16 -3.71 -30.93
CA ILE A 57 4.88 -4.42 -30.80
C ILE A 57 3.91 -3.83 -31.81
N THR A 58 3.32 -4.70 -32.62
CA THR A 58 2.29 -4.34 -33.60
C THR A 58 0.99 -5.09 -33.32
N GLY A 59 -0.13 -4.43 -33.56
CA GLY A 59 -1.46 -5.02 -33.55
C GLY A 59 -2.16 -4.81 -34.89
N PRO A 60 -3.42 -5.19 -35.04
CA PRO A 60 -4.16 -5.05 -36.32
C PRO A 60 -4.27 -3.61 -36.83
N SER A 61 -4.20 -2.63 -35.94
CA SER A 61 -4.29 -1.19 -36.28
C SER A 61 -2.94 -0.49 -36.41
N GLY A 62 -1.83 -1.22 -36.28
CA GLY A 62 -0.48 -0.66 -36.31
C GLY A 62 0.27 -0.82 -34.98
N PRO A 63 1.18 0.11 -34.63
CA PRO A 63 1.94 0.04 -33.39
C PRO A 63 1.05 0.02 -32.13
N GLU A 64 1.38 -0.85 -31.17
CA GLU A 64 0.65 -1.01 -29.91
C GLU A 64 1.29 -0.22 -28.78
N ALA A 65 0.74 0.94 -28.48
CA ALA A 65 1.21 1.82 -27.41
C ALA A 65 0.64 1.45 -26.03
N GLY A 66 1.43 1.63 -24.96
CA GLY A 66 0.99 1.42 -23.58
C GLY A 66 0.63 -0.03 -23.27
N VAL A 67 1.35 -0.99 -23.84
CA VAL A 67 1.24 -2.41 -23.52
C VAL A 67 2.51 -2.90 -22.85
N TRP A 68 2.39 -3.90 -21.99
CA TRP A 68 3.53 -4.46 -21.28
C TRP A 68 4.22 -5.54 -22.10
N VAL A 69 5.56 -5.49 -22.09
CA VAL A 69 6.41 -6.56 -22.60
C VAL A 69 7.10 -7.21 -21.40
N ILE A 70 6.88 -8.50 -21.24
CA ILE A 70 7.29 -9.28 -20.10
C ILE A 70 8.34 -10.28 -20.55
N ALA A 71 9.52 -10.24 -19.92
CA ALA A 71 10.60 -11.22 -20.13
C ALA A 71 10.80 -12.01 -18.84
N GLU A 72 10.57 -13.31 -18.88
CA GLU A 72 10.64 -14.23 -17.75
C GLU A 72 11.67 -15.33 -17.99
N THR A 73 12.40 -15.72 -16.94
CA THR A 73 13.32 -16.85 -16.97
C THR A 73 13.28 -17.69 -15.70
N GLN A 74 13.57 -18.97 -15.85
CA GLN A 74 13.83 -19.92 -14.75
C GLN A 74 15.28 -20.40 -14.73
N ASP A 75 16.15 -19.88 -15.61
CA ASP A 75 17.56 -20.28 -15.72
C ASP A 75 18.44 -19.64 -14.62
N LEU A 76 17.89 -18.67 -13.85
CA LEU A 76 18.59 -18.08 -12.70
C LEU A 76 18.32 -18.85 -11.41
N PRO A 77 19.12 -18.63 -10.35
CA PRO A 77 18.91 -19.31 -9.05
C PRO A 77 17.53 -19.14 -8.44
N THR A 78 16.84 -18.04 -8.73
CA THR A 78 15.41 -17.86 -8.47
C THR A 78 14.69 -17.38 -9.72
N ARG A 79 13.40 -17.72 -9.87
CA ARG A 79 12.58 -17.25 -11.00
C ARG A 79 12.59 -15.73 -11.05
N PHE A 80 12.80 -15.22 -12.23
CA PHE A 80 13.02 -13.80 -12.49
C PHE A 80 12.15 -13.33 -13.65
N ALA A 81 11.62 -12.11 -13.54
CA ALA A 81 11.00 -11.44 -14.67
C ALA A 81 11.37 -9.95 -14.69
N LYS A 82 11.42 -9.37 -15.87
CA LYS A 82 11.55 -7.92 -16.08
C LYS A 82 10.47 -7.46 -17.04
N ILE A 83 9.83 -6.33 -16.71
CA ILE A 83 8.64 -5.83 -17.38
C ILE A 83 8.86 -4.36 -17.74
N VAL A 84 8.50 -4.01 -18.96
CA VAL A 84 8.52 -2.63 -19.48
C VAL A 84 7.22 -2.34 -20.24
N VAL A 85 6.99 -1.05 -20.52
CA VAL A 85 5.84 -0.58 -21.29
C VAL A 85 6.30 -0.04 -22.63
N THR A 86 5.51 -0.23 -23.69
CA THR A 86 5.77 0.33 -25.02
C THR A 86 5.53 1.84 -25.07
N ASP A 87 6.31 2.55 -25.90
CA ASP A 87 6.11 3.96 -26.23
C ASP A 87 4.93 4.19 -27.21
N ASP A 88 4.74 5.41 -27.70
CA ASP A 88 3.68 5.76 -28.67
C ASP A 88 3.86 5.10 -30.05
N LYS A 89 5.06 4.63 -30.36
CA LYS A 89 5.38 3.93 -31.61
C LYS A 89 5.36 2.41 -31.45
N GLY A 90 4.90 1.89 -30.30
CA GLY A 90 4.93 0.47 -29.97
C GLY A 90 6.34 -0.06 -29.71
N GLN A 91 7.34 0.82 -29.58
CA GLN A 91 8.73 0.44 -29.31
C GLN A 91 8.94 0.11 -27.84
N TYR A 92 9.81 -0.86 -27.56
CA TYR A 92 10.17 -1.23 -26.20
C TYR A 92 11.65 -1.59 -26.07
N LEU A 93 12.18 -1.40 -24.88
CA LEU A 93 13.51 -1.84 -24.50
C LEU A 93 13.47 -2.40 -23.07
N ILE A 94 13.83 -3.68 -22.90
CA ILE A 94 14.03 -4.32 -21.60
C ILE A 94 15.53 -4.26 -21.30
N PRO A 95 15.98 -3.37 -20.40
CA PRO A 95 17.39 -3.15 -20.18
C PRO A 95 17.99 -4.11 -19.15
N GLU A 96 19.30 -4.31 -19.19
CA GLU A 96 20.10 -4.94 -18.13
C GLU A 96 19.56 -6.30 -17.66
N LEU A 97 19.33 -7.19 -18.60
CA LEU A 97 18.93 -8.56 -18.31
C LEU A 97 20.15 -9.41 -17.93
N PRO A 98 20.09 -10.21 -16.86
CA PRO A 98 21.05 -11.28 -16.60
C PRO A 98 21.21 -12.22 -17.79
N GLY A 99 22.40 -12.82 -17.95
CA GLY A 99 22.66 -13.78 -19.00
C GLY A 99 21.89 -15.09 -18.80
N ALA A 100 20.74 -15.20 -19.44
CA ALA A 100 19.81 -16.33 -19.38
C ALA A 100 18.98 -16.43 -20.66
N THR A 101 18.18 -17.47 -20.81
CA THR A 101 17.19 -17.60 -21.88
C THR A 101 15.83 -17.14 -21.35
N TYR A 102 15.18 -16.22 -22.07
CA TYR A 102 13.92 -15.62 -21.63
C TYR A 102 12.75 -16.04 -22.52
N SER A 103 11.60 -16.31 -21.88
CA SER A 103 10.30 -16.33 -22.52
C SER A 103 9.75 -14.90 -22.52
N VAL A 104 9.46 -14.36 -23.73
CA VAL A 104 9.00 -12.97 -23.90
C VAL A 104 7.62 -12.95 -24.55
N TRP A 105 6.70 -12.15 -24.01
CA TRP A 105 5.33 -11.98 -24.53
C TRP A 105 4.78 -10.60 -24.24
N VAL A 106 3.66 -10.28 -24.87
CA VAL A 106 2.91 -9.03 -24.71
C VAL A 106 1.64 -9.27 -23.90
N ARG A 107 1.34 -8.36 -22.98
CA ARG A 107 0.10 -8.23 -22.21
C ARG A 107 -0.40 -6.79 -22.25
N GLY A 108 -1.71 -6.60 -22.31
CA GLY A 108 -2.30 -5.26 -22.28
C GLY A 108 -3.81 -5.27 -22.16
N TYR A 109 -4.39 -4.15 -21.73
CA TYR A 109 -5.84 -4.04 -21.65
C TYR A 109 -6.46 -4.02 -23.04
N GLY A 110 -7.52 -4.80 -23.23
CA GLY A 110 -8.14 -5.08 -24.52
C GLY A 110 -7.47 -6.21 -25.32
N LEU A 111 -6.40 -6.80 -24.77
CA LEU A 111 -5.64 -7.89 -25.38
C LEU A 111 -5.77 -9.17 -24.54
N VAL A 112 -5.36 -10.30 -25.12
CA VAL A 112 -4.95 -11.51 -24.42
C VAL A 112 -3.45 -11.68 -24.57
N ASP A 113 -2.80 -12.50 -23.72
CA ASP A 113 -1.37 -12.77 -23.83
C ASP A 113 -1.00 -13.25 -25.23
N SER A 114 0.03 -12.65 -25.81
CA SER A 114 0.59 -13.14 -27.06
C SER A 114 1.33 -14.47 -26.88
N PRO A 115 1.55 -15.25 -27.95
CA PRO A 115 2.44 -16.42 -27.86
C PRO A 115 3.81 -16.04 -27.33
N LYS A 116 4.32 -16.82 -26.36
CA LYS A 116 5.66 -16.63 -25.80
C LYS A 116 6.73 -16.98 -26.83
N LYS A 117 7.75 -16.12 -26.96
CA LYS A 117 8.93 -16.34 -27.80
C LYS A 117 10.17 -16.49 -26.93
N THR A 118 11.01 -17.44 -27.26
CA THR A 118 12.27 -17.70 -26.56
C THR A 118 13.40 -16.90 -27.18
N VAL A 119 14.13 -16.13 -26.37
CA VAL A 119 15.21 -15.24 -26.84
C VAL A 119 16.28 -15.04 -25.75
N LYS A 120 17.49 -14.66 -26.15
CA LYS A 120 18.58 -14.24 -25.26
C LYS A 120 18.78 -12.73 -25.32
N PRO A 121 19.34 -12.09 -24.28
CA PRO A 121 19.79 -10.70 -24.34
C PRO A 121 20.72 -10.44 -25.55
N GLY A 122 20.78 -9.20 -26.01
CA GLY A 122 21.45 -8.79 -27.24
C GLY A 122 20.59 -8.93 -28.50
N SER A 123 19.30 -9.26 -28.36
CA SER A 123 18.43 -9.59 -29.49
C SER A 123 17.36 -8.52 -29.74
N THR A 124 17.10 -8.25 -31.02
CA THR A 124 15.90 -7.54 -31.44
C THR A 124 14.77 -8.52 -31.63
N LEU A 125 13.61 -8.29 -30.97
CA LEU A 125 12.45 -9.16 -31.01
C LEU A 125 11.18 -8.34 -31.26
N ASN A 126 10.61 -8.45 -32.45
CA ASN A 126 9.28 -7.88 -32.73
C ASN A 126 8.20 -8.91 -32.39
N LEU A 127 7.09 -8.44 -31.79
CA LEU A 127 5.97 -9.28 -31.38
C LEU A 127 4.66 -8.69 -31.90
N GLU A 128 3.65 -9.56 -32.04
CA GLU A 128 2.29 -9.16 -32.38
C GLU A 128 1.39 -9.25 -31.15
N ALA A 129 0.66 -8.18 -30.90
CA ALA A 129 -0.37 -8.15 -29.87
C ALA A 129 -1.61 -8.92 -30.35
N VAL A 130 -2.23 -9.66 -29.45
CA VAL A 130 -3.43 -10.46 -29.73
C VAL A 130 -4.64 -9.78 -29.11
N VAL A 131 -5.53 -9.26 -29.96
CA VAL A 131 -6.77 -8.64 -29.51
C VAL A 131 -7.65 -9.68 -28.83
N ALA A 132 -8.23 -9.33 -27.68
CA ALA A 132 -9.14 -10.23 -26.98
C ALA A 132 -10.38 -10.54 -27.84
N PRO A 133 -10.82 -11.80 -27.91
CA PRO A 133 -11.94 -12.19 -28.77
C PRO A 133 -13.30 -11.63 -28.32
N ASN A 134 -13.40 -11.24 -27.07
CA ASN A 134 -14.61 -10.65 -26.48
C ASN A 134 -14.26 -9.88 -25.19
N PRO A 135 -15.19 -9.07 -24.65
CA PRO A 135 -14.96 -8.29 -23.43
C PRO A 135 -14.59 -9.13 -22.20
N HIS A 136 -15.14 -10.32 -22.05
CA HIS A 136 -14.84 -11.21 -20.93
C HIS A 136 -13.37 -11.66 -20.97
N ALA A 137 -12.88 -12.09 -22.13
CA ALA A 137 -11.47 -12.47 -22.30
C ALA A 137 -10.52 -11.31 -22.05
N ALA A 138 -10.90 -10.08 -22.44
CA ALA A 138 -10.13 -8.89 -22.11
C ALA A 138 -10.09 -8.62 -20.60
N ALA A 139 -11.23 -8.76 -19.94
CA ALA A 139 -11.38 -8.46 -18.51
C ALA A 139 -10.63 -9.45 -17.60
N GLU A 140 -10.26 -10.64 -18.07
CA GLU A 140 -9.42 -11.58 -17.33
C GLU A 140 -8.04 -10.98 -16.93
N TYR A 141 -7.59 -9.94 -17.62
CA TYR A 141 -6.34 -9.23 -17.35
C TYR A 141 -6.54 -7.89 -16.63
N TYR A 142 -7.76 -7.58 -16.16
CA TYR A 142 -8.02 -6.33 -15.45
C TYR A 142 -7.67 -6.48 -13.96
N PRO A 143 -7.19 -5.41 -13.32
CA PRO A 143 -6.88 -5.43 -11.89
C PRO A 143 -8.09 -5.83 -11.04
N ALA A 144 -7.82 -6.45 -9.91
CA ALA A 144 -8.84 -6.94 -9.00
C ALA A 144 -9.87 -5.88 -8.60
N GLY A 145 -9.46 -4.63 -8.43
CA GLY A 145 -10.34 -3.52 -8.06
C GLY A 145 -11.43 -3.22 -9.08
N TYR A 146 -11.20 -3.48 -10.36
CA TYR A 146 -12.24 -3.35 -11.39
C TYR A 146 -13.34 -4.41 -11.21
N TRP A 147 -12.98 -5.65 -10.87
CA TRP A 147 -13.92 -6.71 -10.54
C TRP A 147 -14.61 -6.47 -9.20
N PHE A 148 -13.87 -5.95 -8.21
CA PHE A 148 -14.43 -5.58 -6.91
C PHE A 148 -15.40 -4.42 -7.01
N SER A 149 -15.21 -3.46 -7.93
CA SER A 149 -16.12 -2.34 -8.13
C SER A 149 -17.55 -2.77 -8.56
N LEU A 150 -17.69 -3.98 -9.10
CA LEU A 150 -19.00 -4.56 -9.41
C LEU A 150 -19.77 -4.98 -8.14
N LEU A 151 -19.18 -4.96 -6.95
CA LEU A 151 -19.89 -5.28 -5.72
C LEU A 151 -20.97 -4.24 -5.43
N HIS A 152 -22.21 -4.69 -5.21
CA HIS A 152 -23.31 -3.84 -4.77
C HIS A 152 -23.26 -3.64 -3.25
N ALA A 153 -22.81 -2.48 -2.80
CA ALA A 153 -22.88 -2.12 -1.38
C ALA A 153 -24.34 -1.91 -0.94
N PRO A 154 -24.68 -2.25 0.33
CA PRO A 154 -26.01 -1.97 0.87
C PRO A 154 -26.35 -0.47 0.81
N ASP A 155 -27.58 -0.14 0.41
CA ASP A 155 -28.06 1.26 0.33
C ASP A 155 -28.06 1.93 1.70
N LYS A 156 -27.85 3.27 1.74
CA LYS A 156 -27.86 4.06 2.98
C LYS A 156 -29.11 3.90 3.82
N SER A 157 -30.28 3.66 3.20
CA SER A 157 -31.54 3.45 3.89
C SER A 157 -31.58 2.17 4.76
N LYS A 158 -30.64 1.25 4.55
CA LYS A 158 -30.49 0.07 5.41
C LYS A 158 -29.81 0.36 6.75
N PHE A 159 -29.28 1.55 6.96
CA PHE A 159 -28.58 1.89 8.21
C PHE A 159 -29.42 2.81 9.10
N PRO A 160 -29.28 2.66 10.44
CA PRO A 160 -28.42 1.72 11.17
C PRO A 160 -28.86 0.26 11.02
N GLY A 161 -27.91 -0.67 11.28
CA GLY A 161 -28.21 -2.09 11.32
C GLY A 161 -29.21 -2.43 12.42
N THR A 162 -30.07 -3.42 12.17
CA THR A 162 -31.14 -3.86 13.10
C THR A 162 -31.00 -5.33 13.52
N GLY A 163 -29.93 -5.99 13.08
CA GLY A 163 -29.60 -7.36 13.46
C GLY A 163 -30.25 -8.46 12.60
N PRO A 164 -29.99 -9.73 12.95
CA PRO A 164 -30.43 -10.89 12.15
C PRO A 164 -31.93 -11.03 11.98
N LYS A 165 -32.72 -10.55 12.96
CA LYS A 165 -34.20 -10.53 12.89
C LYS A 165 -34.76 -9.30 12.18
N GLY A 166 -33.90 -8.39 11.73
CA GLY A 166 -34.25 -7.17 11.02
C GLY A 166 -33.67 -7.18 9.60
N ASN A 167 -32.73 -6.26 9.31
CA ASN A 167 -32.13 -6.09 7.99
C ASN A 167 -30.82 -6.88 7.75
N GLY A 168 -30.47 -7.78 8.66
CA GLY A 168 -29.28 -8.64 8.51
C GLY A 168 -27.94 -7.96 8.81
N ILE A 169 -27.92 -6.64 9.04
CA ILE A 169 -26.71 -5.86 9.38
C ILE A 169 -26.60 -5.77 10.91
N SER A 170 -25.39 -5.90 11.44
CA SER A 170 -25.14 -5.79 12.87
C SER A 170 -25.62 -4.45 13.45
N PRO A 171 -26.27 -4.42 14.62
CA PRO A 171 -26.67 -3.18 15.28
C PRO A 171 -25.50 -2.26 15.67
N THR A 172 -24.28 -2.78 15.68
CA THR A 172 -23.07 -1.98 15.92
C THR A 172 -22.69 -1.12 14.72
N ILE A 173 -23.11 -1.49 13.50
CA ILE A 173 -22.88 -0.76 12.27
C ILE A 173 -23.93 0.33 12.13
N LYS A 174 -23.52 1.58 12.23
CA LYS A 174 -24.42 2.74 12.26
C LYS A 174 -24.62 3.42 10.91
N THR A 175 -23.63 3.36 10.04
CA THR A 175 -23.63 4.05 8.74
C THR A 175 -23.14 3.12 7.63
N GLN A 176 -23.45 3.49 6.37
CA GLN A 176 -22.89 2.81 5.20
C GLN A 176 -21.35 2.90 5.17
N ALA A 177 -20.78 4.04 5.57
CA ALA A 177 -19.34 4.24 5.65
C ALA A 177 -18.69 3.29 6.68
N ASP A 178 -19.33 3.09 7.84
CA ASP A 178 -18.84 2.12 8.83
C ASP A 178 -18.93 0.67 8.32
N PHE A 179 -19.99 0.32 7.56
CA PHE A 179 -20.08 -0.98 6.87
C PHE A 179 -18.91 -1.17 5.89
N LEU A 180 -18.69 -0.18 5.02
CA LEU A 180 -17.61 -0.21 4.03
C LEU A 180 -16.22 -0.27 4.70
N ARG A 181 -16.02 0.46 5.78
CA ARG A 181 -14.80 0.39 6.58
C ARG A 181 -14.51 -1.04 7.04
N ASN A 182 -15.52 -1.75 7.51
CA ASN A 182 -15.33 -3.13 7.95
C ASN A 182 -14.90 -4.03 6.77
N ILE A 183 -15.56 -3.94 5.61
CA ILE A 183 -15.16 -4.73 4.41
C ILE A 183 -13.77 -4.34 3.93
N LYS A 184 -13.47 -3.04 3.79
CA LYS A 184 -12.28 -2.53 3.08
C LYS A 184 -11.03 -2.44 3.94
N SER A 185 -11.11 -2.16 5.24
CA SER A 185 -9.91 -2.04 6.07
C SER A 185 -9.93 -2.87 7.35
N GLY A 186 -11.10 -3.14 7.90
CA GLY A 186 -11.22 -3.83 9.20
C GLY A 186 -11.15 -5.34 9.11
N THR A 187 -11.56 -5.94 7.98
CA THR A 187 -11.70 -7.40 7.86
C THR A 187 -11.19 -7.95 6.52
N CYS A 188 -12.04 -7.97 5.47
CA CYS A 188 -11.76 -8.74 4.24
C CYS A 188 -10.51 -8.27 3.52
N LEU A 189 -10.45 -7.01 3.09
CA LEU A 189 -9.30 -6.44 2.37
C LEU A 189 -8.05 -6.23 3.24
N ALA A 190 -8.14 -6.48 4.56
CA ALA A 190 -6.95 -6.54 5.40
C ALA A 190 -6.04 -7.74 5.09
N CYS A 191 -6.59 -8.80 4.50
CA CYS A 191 -5.88 -10.06 4.23
C CYS A 191 -6.00 -10.52 2.77
N HIS A 192 -7.06 -10.12 2.06
CA HIS A 192 -7.38 -10.53 0.69
C HIS A 192 -7.37 -9.35 -0.25
N GLN A 193 -7.10 -9.62 -1.52
CA GLN A 193 -7.43 -8.76 -2.65
C GLN A 193 -8.77 -9.25 -3.21
N LEU A 194 -9.86 -8.53 -2.91
CA LEU A 194 -11.19 -8.87 -3.45
C LEU A 194 -11.26 -8.52 -4.95
N GLY A 195 -11.90 -9.38 -5.73
CA GLY A 195 -11.93 -9.23 -7.19
C GLY A 195 -10.82 -10.00 -7.91
N SER A 196 -9.78 -10.46 -7.21
CA SER A 196 -8.84 -11.43 -7.81
C SER A 196 -9.57 -12.71 -8.20
N LYS A 197 -9.06 -13.43 -9.20
CA LYS A 197 -9.66 -14.71 -9.66
C LYS A 197 -9.87 -15.69 -8.50
N GLY A 198 -8.89 -15.76 -7.59
CA GLY A 198 -8.97 -16.57 -6.39
C GLY A 198 -10.12 -16.18 -5.45
N THR A 199 -10.66 -14.96 -5.51
CA THR A 199 -11.77 -14.49 -4.67
C THR A 199 -13.11 -14.41 -5.38
N ARG A 200 -13.14 -14.07 -6.67
CA ARG A 200 -14.40 -13.95 -7.44
C ARG A 200 -14.94 -15.26 -8.00
N GLU A 201 -14.11 -16.32 -8.01
CA GLU A 201 -14.51 -17.66 -8.48
C GLU A 201 -14.44 -18.69 -7.35
N PHE A 202 -15.25 -19.72 -7.43
CA PHE A 202 -15.19 -20.85 -6.50
C PHE A 202 -14.33 -21.97 -7.08
N GLN A 203 -13.34 -22.43 -6.34
CA GLN A 203 -12.54 -23.59 -6.69
C GLN A 203 -13.36 -24.87 -6.54
N THR A 204 -13.23 -25.80 -7.48
CA THR A 204 -13.94 -27.08 -7.46
C THR A 204 -13.65 -27.91 -6.19
N SER A 205 -12.45 -27.77 -5.63
CA SER A 205 -12.02 -28.42 -4.38
C SER A 205 -12.77 -27.91 -3.14
N LEU A 206 -13.50 -26.80 -3.23
CA LEU A 206 -14.34 -26.31 -2.13
C LEU A 206 -15.58 -27.18 -1.92
N GLY A 207 -16.08 -27.84 -2.96
CA GLY A 207 -17.25 -28.72 -2.96
C GLY A 207 -18.34 -28.26 -3.93
N THR A 208 -19.49 -28.96 -3.88
CA THR A 208 -20.71 -28.59 -4.63
C THR A 208 -21.75 -28.05 -3.66
N PHE A 209 -22.45 -26.98 -4.02
CA PHE A 209 -23.41 -26.27 -3.20
C PHE A 209 -24.71 -26.01 -3.93
N ASN A 210 -25.81 -25.92 -3.20
CA ASN A 210 -27.14 -25.63 -3.77
C ASN A 210 -27.30 -24.14 -4.09
N SER A 211 -26.48 -23.27 -3.47
CA SER A 211 -26.48 -21.82 -3.68
C SER A 211 -25.10 -21.19 -3.51
N SER A 212 -24.89 -20.03 -4.09
CA SER A 212 -23.66 -19.23 -3.89
C SER A 212 -23.53 -18.74 -2.45
N THR A 213 -24.64 -18.57 -1.73
CA THR A 213 -24.62 -18.22 -0.30
C THR A 213 -24.00 -19.35 0.52
N GLU A 214 -24.39 -20.61 0.30
CA GLU A 214 -23.79 -21.78 0.96
C GLU A 214 -22.31 -21.92 0.59
N ALA A 215 -21.96 -21.68 -0.67
CA ALA A 215 -20.57 -21.73 -1.14
C ALA A 215 -19.70 -20.66 -0.43
N TRP A 216 -20.20 -19.43 -0.28
CA TRP A 216 -19.53 -18.36 0.44
C TRP A 216 -19.38 -18.68 1.93
N GLU A 217 -20.43 -19.19 2.57
CA GLU A 217 -20.35 -19.59 3.96
C GLU A 217 -19.27 -20.66 4.21
N ARG A 218 -19.26 -21.71 3.37
CA ARG A 218 -18.23 -22.74 3.43
C ARG A 218 -16.83 -22.16 3.18
N ARG A 219 -16.69 -21.25 2.23
CA ARG A 219 -15.42 -20.61 1.90
C ARG A 219 -14.86 -19.84 3.08
N LEU A 220 -15.68 -19.05 3.78
CA LEU A 220 -15.27 -18.26 4.93
C LEU A 220 -14.85 -19.11 6.15
N GLN A 221 -15.16 -20.42 6.15
CA GLN A 221 -14.69 -21.37 7.16
C GLN A 221 -13.32 -21.98 6.82
N SER A 222 -12.76 -21.72 5.64
CA SER A 222 -11.60 -22.44 5.11
C SER A 222 -10.29 -22.07 5.79
N GLY A 223 -9.49 -23.09 6.14
CA GLY A 223 -8.11 -22.95 6.59
C GLY A 223 -7.95 -22.28 7.95
N GLN A 224 -6.72 -21.92 8.29
CA GLN A 224 -6.34 -21.34 9.58
C GLN A 224 -6.89 -19.91 9.81
N ALA A 225 -7.31 -19.22 8.75
CA ALA A 225 -7.98 -17.93 8.86
C ALA A 225 -9.51 -18.03 8.99
N GLY A 226 -10.09 -19.24 8.90
CA GLY A 226 -11.54 -19.47 8.95
C GLY A 226 -12.22 -18.86 10.18
N GLY A 227 -11.65 -19.05 11.35
CA GLY A 227 -12.18 -18.47 12.59
C GLY A 227 -12.26 -16.94 12.54
N SER A 228 -11.22 -16.28 12.03
CA SER A 228 -11.19 -14.81 11.87
C SER A 228 -12.21 -14.32 10.85
N MET A 229 -12.36 -15.03 9.73
CA MET A 229 -13.34 -14.68 8.69
C MET A 229 -14.79 -14.83 9.18
N ILE A 230 -15.10 -15.89 9.92
CA ILE A 230 -16.43 -16.09 10.51
C ILE A 230 -16.72 -15.03 11.60
N SER A 231 -15.74 -14.71 12.43
CA SER A 231 -15.86 -13.61 13.41
C SER A 231 -16.19 -12.28 12.74
N ALA A 232 -15.46 -11.94 11.67
CA ALA A 232 -15.71 -10.75 10.87
C ALA A 232 -17.12 -10.73 10.24
N LEU A 233 -17.56 -11.86 9.70
CA LEU A 233 -18.89 -12.02 9.13
C LEU A 233 -20.00 -11.70 10.16
N HIS A 234 -19.87 -12.22 11.39
CA HIS A 234 -20.83 -11.96 12.46
C HIS A 234 -20.75 -10.51 12.97
N GLN A 235 -19.56 -9.92 12.99
CA GLN A 235 -19.37 -8.53 13.41
C GLN A 235 -20.08 -7.55 12.46
N ILE A 236 -20.11 -7.82 11.17
CA ILE A 236 -20.71 -6.94 10.16
C ILE A 236 -22.22 -7.24 10.01
N GLY A 237 -22.58 -8.50 9.92
CA GLY A 237 -23.94 -8.97 9.66
C GLY A 237 -23.94 -10.12 8.66
N ARG A 238 -24.09 -11.35 9.17
CA ARG A 238 -23.90 -12.58 8.38
C ARG A 238 -24.79 -12.64 7.14
N GLU A 239 -26.08 -12.37 7.30
CA GLU A 239 -27.07 -12.53 6.22
C GLU A 239 -26.81 -11.55 5.08
N GLU A 240 -26.60 -10.26 5.38
CA GLU A 240 -26.38 -9.24 4.36
C GLU A 240 -25.04 -9.43 3.63
N VAL A 241 -23.96 -9.75 4.34
CA VAL A 241 -22.63 -9.94 3.74
C VAL A 241 -22.62 -11.17 2.83
N LEU A 242 -23.23 -12.29 3.24
CA LEU A 242 -23.33 -13.48 2.41
C LEU A 242 -24.18 -13.21 1.15
N ALA A 243 -25.32 -12.54 1.30
CA ALA A 243 -26.19 -12.17 0.16
C ALA A 243 -25.47 -11.22 -0.81
N MET A 244 -24.73 -10.25 -0.29
CA MET A 244 -23.95 -9.29 -1.08
C MET A 244 -22.87 -10.01 -1.91
N PHE A 245 -22.07 -10.88 -1.31
CA PHE A 245 -21.04 -11.62 -2.03
C PHE A 245 -21.61 -12.66 -2.98
N ALA A 246 -22.71 -13.34 -2.63
CA ALA A 246 -23.39 -14.27 -3.51
C ALA A 246 -23.93 -13.55 -4.77
N ASN A 247 -24.62 -12.43 -4.59
CA ASN A 247 -25.11 -11.61 -5.71
C ASN A 247 -23.97 -11.17 -6.63
N TRP A 248 -22.86 -10.69 -6.07
CA TRP A 248 -21.69 -10.26 -6.82
C TRP A 248 -21.12 -11.38 -7.70
N THR A 249 -20.84 -12.56 -7.10
CA THR A 249 -20.27 -13.69 -7.85
C THR A 249 -21.24 -14.32 -8.83
N ASP A 250 -22.56 -14.31 -8.55
CA ASP A 250 -23.58 -14.80 -9.48
C ASP A 250 -23.69 -13.93 -10.72
N ARG A 251 -23.60 -12.60 -10.59
CA ARG A 251 -23.61 -11.68 -11.74
C ARG A 251 -22.35 -11.83 -12.59
N ILE A 252 -21.17 -11.96 -11.97
CA ILE A 252 -19.94 -12.26 -12.70
C ILE A 252 -20.05 -13.58 -13.46
N LYS A 253 -20.54 -14.63 -12.81
CA LYS A 253 -20.77 -15.94 -13.44
C LYS A 253 -21.79 -15.87 -14.59
N ALA A 254 -22.76 -14.97 -14.50
CA ALA A 254 -23.74 -14.71 -15.57
C ALA A 254 -23.18 -13.86 -16.74
N GLY A 255 -21.92 -13.43 -16.66
CA GLY A 255 -21.22 -12.73 -17.73
C GLY A 255 -21.04 -11.23 -17.52
N GLU A 256 -21.34 -10.69 -16.34
CA GLU A 256 -21.04 -9.28 -16.05
C GLU A 256 -19.52 -9.07 -15.99
N VAL A 257 -19.05 -8.02 -16.68
CA VAL A 257 -17.65 -7.65 -16.76
C VAL A 257 -17.48 -6.17 -16.39
N PRO A 258 -16.36 -5.79 -15.74
CA PRO A 258 -16.10 -4.39 -15.42
C PRO A 258 -15.73 -3.57 -16.66
N GLU A 259 -15.78 -2.24 -16.51
CA GLU A 259 -15.23 -1.33 -17.51
C GLU A 259 -13.73 -1.56 -17.74
N ALA A 260 -13.26 -1.20 -18.95
CA ALA A 260 -11.86 -1.40 -19.30
C ALA A 260 -10.95 -0.38 -18.57
N PRO A 261 -9.86 -0.83 -17.92
CA PRO A 261 -8.86 0.07 -17.37
C PRO A 261 -8.17 0.88 -18.47
N PRO A 262 -7.72 2.12 -18.18
CA PRO A 262 -6.86 2.84 -19.09
C PRO A 262 -5.49 2.15 -19.21
N ARG A 263 -4.94 2.12 -20.43
CA ARG A 263 -3.55 1.67 -20.67
C ARG A 263 -2.56 2.68 -20.05
N PRO A 264 -1.36 2.25 -19.66
CA PRO A 264 -0.31 3.13 -19.16
C PRO A 264 -0.06 4.34 -20.05
N GLN A 265 0.07 5.52 -19.43
CA GLN A 265 0.30 6.79 -20.12
C GLN A 265 1.39 7.62 -19.42
N GLY A 266 2.02 8.54 -20.17
CA GLY A 266 3.00 9.46 -19.61
C GLY A 266 4.12 8.75 -18.81
N LEU A 267 4.32 9.15 -17.56
CA LEU A 267 5.35 8.58 -16.67
C LEU A 267 5.16 7.10 -16.39
N GLU A 268 3.95 6.57 -16.47
CA GLU A 268 3.68 5.14 -16.26
C GLU A 268 4.40 4.25 -17.29
N ARG A 269 4.67 4.78 -18.50
CA ARG A 269 5.44 4.08 -19.55
C ARG A 269 6.94 4.03 -19.29
N ASN A 270 7.43 4.89 -18.39
CA ASN A 270 8.84 4.96 -18.05
C ASN A 270 9.24 3.96 -16.97
N VAL A 271 8.30 3.22 -16.42
CA VAL A 271 8.54 2.29 -15.32
C VAL A 271 9.18 1.00 -15.83
N VAL A 272 10.26 0.59 -15.19
CA VAL A 272 10.87 -0.73 -15.33
C VAL A 272 10.60 -1.50 -14.04
N ILE A 273 9.96 -2.67 -14.15
CA ILE A 273 9.69 -3.54 -13.01
C ILE A 273 10.59 -4.75 -13.11
N THR A 274 11.32 -5.05 -12.06
CA THR A 274 12.05 -6.32 -11.90
C THR A 274 11.42 -7.12 -10.79
N GLN A 275 11.27 -8.43 -11.00
CA GLN A 275 10.57 -9.33 -10.09
C GLN A 275 11.41 -10.57 -9.81
N TRP A 276 11.36 -11.06 -8.56
CA TRP A 276 11.93 -12.33 -8.12
C TRP A 276 10.90 -13.12 -7.34
N ASP A 277 10.93 -14.44 -7.49
CA ASP A 277 10.23 -15.32 -6.56
C ASP A 277 10.96 -15.30 -5.21
N TRP A 278 10.20 -15.37 -4.10
CA TRP A 278 10.73 -15.22 -2.76
C TRP A 278 9.97 -16.11 -1.76
N ALA A 279 10.64 -16.55 -0.71
CA ALA A 279 10.10 -17.46 0.30
C ALA A 279 9.61 -18.81 -0.27
N ASP A 280 8.71 -19.49 0.41
CA ASP A 280 8.12 -20.75 -0.02
C ASP A 280 6.61 -20.64 -0.26
N PRO A 281 5.96 -21.62 -0.94
CA PRO A 281 4.54 -21.53 -1.29
C PRO A 281 3.56 -21.48 -0.11
N LYS A 282 3.96 -21.93 1.08
CA LYS A 282 3.12 -21.93 2.28
C LYS A 282 3.27 -20.65 3.10
N ALA A 283 4.36 -19.91 2.91
CA ALA A 283 4.65 -18.67 3.60
C ALA A 283 4.19 -17.46 2.79
N TYR A 284 3.84 -16.37 3.48
CA TYR A 284 3.63 -15.09 2.84
C TYR A 284 4.50 -14.00 3.47
N LEU A 285 4.93 -13.05 2.65
CA LEU A 285 5.70 -11.90 3.07
C LEU A 285 4.75 -10.77 3.44
N HIS A 286 4.78 -10.34 4.70
CA HIS A 286 3.97 -9.20 5.13
C HIS A 286 4.63 -7.89 4.72
N ASP A 287 5.91 -7.73 5.05
CA ASP A 287 6.70 -6.53 4.82
C ASP A 287 8.10 -6.88 4.35
N LEU A 288 8.81 -5.90 3.84
CA LEU A 288 10.23 -6.00 3.52
C LEU A 288 10.97 -4.75 3.98
N VAL A 289 12.31 -4.86 4.01
CA VAL A 289 13.21 -3.72 4.18
C VAL A 289 14.40 -3.83 3.23
N SER A 290 14.82 -2.70 2.69
CA SER A 290 15.95 -2.58 1.76
C SER A 290 17.07 -1.67 2.29
N THR A 291 16.74 -0.68 3.15
CA THR A 291 17.65 0.36 3.63
C THR A 291 17.20 0.96 4.97
N ASP A 292 18.06 1.78 5.59
CA ASP A 292 17.60 2.75 6.60
C ASP A 292 16.90 3.90 5.88
N ARG A 293 15.61 4.06 6.13
CA ARG A 293 14.80 5.08 5.50
C ARG A 293 15.34 6.51 5.65
N ARG A 294 16.00 6.81 6.77
CA ARG A 294 16.61 8.13 7.04
C ARG A 294 17.89 8.33 6.23
N HIS A 295 18.51 7.25 5.80
CA HIS A 295 19.77 7.20 5.07
C HIS A 295 19.68 6.19 3.93
N PRO A 296 18.99 6.51 2.81
CA PRO A 296 18.60 5.55 1.78
C PRO A 296 19.77 4.93 0.99
N THR A 297 21.00 5.23 1.34
CA THR A 297 22.22 4.58 0.83
C THR A 297 22.79 3.50 1.76
N VAL A 298 22.24 3.36 2.96
CA VAL A 298 22.58 2.24 3.85
C VAL A 298 22.17 0.94 3.17
N ASN A 299 23.03 -0.09 3.24
CA ASN A 299 22.81 -1.38 2.58
C ASN A 299 22.70 -1.27 1.02
N ALA A 300 23.37 -0.29 0.41
CA ALA A 300 23.40 -0.15 -1.05
C ALA A 300 23.90 -1.46 -1.70
N ASN A 301 23.17 -1.94 -2.73
CA ASN A 301 23.40 -3.24 -3.39
C ASN A 301 23.34 -4.47 -2.45
N GLY A 302 22.96 -4.30 -1.20
CA GLY A 302 22.86 -5.38 -0.23
C GLY A 302 21.56 -6.19 -0.32
N SER A 303 21.48 -7.24 0.50
CA SER A 303 20.30 -8.10 0.55
C SER A 303 19.08 -7.40 1.13
N LEU A 304 17.90 -7.81 0.66
CA LEU A 304 16.62 -7.43 1.23
C LEU A 304 16.18 -8.48 2.25
N TYR A 305 15.42 -8.03 3.25
CA TYR A 305 14.88 -8.89 4.30
C TYR A 305 13.37 -8.75 4.38
N GLY A 306 12.66 -9.88 4.39
CA GLY A 306 11.21 -9.94 4.43
C GLY A 306 10.69 -10.64 5.68
N ALA A 307 9.62 -10.12 6.26
CA ALA A 307 8.95 -10.65 7.44
C ALA A 307 7.80 -11.58 7.06
N LEU A 308 7.70 -12.72 7.74
CA LEU A 308 6.73 -13.79 7.47
C LEU A 308 5.72 -13.90 8.62
N GLU A 309 4.83 -12.90 8.74
CA GLU A 309 3.83 -12.86 9.82
C GLU A 309 3.02 -14.17 9.87
N VAL A 310 2.79 -14.70 11.06
CA VAL A 310 2.10 -15.97 11.39
C VAL A 310 2.52 -17.21 10.60
N SER A 311 3.21 -17.08 9.47
CA SER A 311 3.43 -18.18 8.54
C SER A 311 4.67 -19.01 8.83
N ALA A 312 5.81 -18.39 9.19
CA ALA A 312 7.05 -19.12 9.42
C ALA A 312 8.02 -18.35 10.35
N ASP A 313 8.97 -19.09 10.96
CA ASP A 313 9.98 -18.55 11.89
C ASP A 313 11.32 -18.31 11.20
N TYR A 314 11.32 -17.47 10.15
CA TYR A 314 12.54 -16.98 9.51
C TYR A 314 12.33 -15.62 8.86
N LEU A 315 13.40 -14.88 8.58
CA LEU A 315 13.40 -13.78 7.63
C LEU A 315 13.72 -14.34 6.25
N ALA A 316 12.88 -14.04 5.27
CA ALA A 316 13.23 -14.29 3.87
C ALA A 316 14.32 -13.30 3.44
N VAL A 317 15.30 -13.75 2.69
CA VAL A 317 16.43 -12.95 2.21
C VAL A 317 16.53 -13.05 0.71
N LEU A 318 16.66 -11.91 0.01
CA LEU A 318 16.99 -11.84 -1.41
C LEU A 318 18.29 -11.07 -1.59
N ASP A 319 19.29 -11.68 -2.24
CA ASP A 319 20.43 -11.00 -2.84
C ASP A 319 20.07 -10.64 -4.30
N PRO A 320 19.72 -9.38 -4.58
CA PRO A 320 19.23 -8.99 -5.91
C PRO A 320 20.33 -8.93 -6.97
N ILE A 321 21.61 -8.87 -6.56
CA ILE A 321 22.75 -8.85 -7.48
C ILE A 321 23.04 -10.28 -7.98
N LYS A 322 22.96 -11.26 -7.07
CA LYS A 322 23.20 -12.66 -7.42
C LYS A 322 21.95 -13.41 -7.86
N ASN A 323 20.77 -12.81 -7.70
CA ASN A 323 19.47 -13.44 -7.92
C ASN A 323 19.29 -14.72 -7.06
N ILE A 324 19.71 -14.67 -5.80
CA ILE A 324 19.68 -15.79 -4.86
C ILE A 324 18.78 -15.45 -3.68
N THR A 325 17.92 -16.40 -3.31
CA THR A 325 17.12 -16.33 -2.08
C THR A 325 17.71 -17.24 -1.01
N SER A 326 17.55 -16.83 0.25
CA SER A 326 17.95 -17.60 1.42
C SER A 326 17.05 -17.27 2.61
N GLN A 327 17.32 -17.86 3.77
CA GLN A 327 16.53 -17.70 4.98
C GLN A 327 17.44 -17.44 6.18
N VAL A 328 17.00 -16.56 7.09
CA VAL A 328 17.61 -16.36 8.41
C VAL A 328 16.65 -16.91 9.45
N PRO A 329 16.95 -18.05 10.09
CA PRO A 329 16.10 -18.61 11.13
C PRO A 329 15.92 -17.64 12.29
N LEU A 330 14.69 -17.52 12.78
CA LEU A 330 14.31 -16.76 13.97
C LEU A 330 13.92 -17.72 15.10
N THR A 331 14.10 -17.27 16.32
CA THR A 331 13.77 -18.04 17.51
C THR A 331 13.01 -17.18 18.52
N VAL A 332 12.31 -17.82 19.43
CA VAL A 332 11.76 -17.20 20.64
C VAL A 332 12.77 -17.40 21.80
N ARG A 333 12.78 -16.45 22.74
CA ARG A 333 13.60 -16.56 23.96
C ARG A 333 13.04 -17.63 24.92
N ASP A 334 11.71 -17.69 25.04
CA ASP A 334 11.03 -18.65 25.89
C ASP A 334 10.35 -19.73 25.04
N PRO A 335 10.75 -21.01 25.17
CA PRO A 335 10.16 -22.14 24.43
C PRO A 335 8.67 -22.35 24.66
N LYS A 336 8.12 -21.82 25.78
CA LYS A 336 6.67 -21.88 26.10
C LYS A 336 5.84 -20.93 25.23
N THR A 337 6.48 -20.10 24.42
CA THR A 337 5.78 -19.23 23.47
C THR A 337 4.93 -20.09 22.53
N GLU A 338 3.64 -19.81 22.47
CA GLU A 338 2.70 -20.50 21.59
C GLU A 338 2.81 -20.01 20.14
N SER A 339 2.32 -20.82 19.20
CA SER A 339 2.19 -20.42 17.81
C SER A 339 1.15 -19.30 17.69
N ALA A 340 1.45 -18.30 16.87
CA ALA A 340 0.52 -17.23 16.49
C ALA A 340 -0.49 -17.66 15.42
N SER A 341 -0.31 -18.85 14.85
CA SER A 341 -1.16 -19.39 13.79
C SER A 341 -2.44 -19.96 14.39
N GLY A 342 -3.57 -19.60 13.82
CA GLY A 342 -4.88 -20.14 14.24
C GLY A 342 -5.03 -21.63 13.90
N GLU A 343 -5.97 -22.28 14.59
CA GLU A 343 -6.41 -23.62 14.22
C GLU A 343 -7.25 -23.59 12.95
N MET A 344 -7.23 -24.70 12.22
CA MET A 344 -8.02 -24.85 11.00
C MET A 344 -9.47 -25.15 11.36
N LEU A 345 -10.39 -24.28 10.97
CA LEU A 345 -11.83 -24.48 11.21
C LEU A 345 -12.43 -25.51 10.25
N GLN A 346 -12.09 -25.42 8.97
CA GLN A 346 -12.46 -26.36 7.92
C GLN A 346 -11.28 -26.51 6.95
N PRO A 347 -11.16 -27.61 6.19
CA PRO A 347 -10.09 -27.81 5.22
C PRO A 347 -9.98 -26.67 4.22
N SER A 348 -8.73 -26.25 3.93
CA SER A 348 -8.44 -25.27 2.90
C SER A 348 -8.69 -25.87 1.50
N PRO A 349 -9.28 -25.14 0.54
CA PRO A 349 -9.41 -25.62 -0.83
C PRO A 349 -8.06 -25.86 -1.53
N TYR A 350 -6.96 -25.30 -1.03
CA TYR A 350 -5.62 -25.39 -1.60
C TYR A 350 -4.69 -26.36 -0.85
N TRP A 351 -4.78 -26.40 0.49
CA TRP A 351 -3.90 -27.20 1.35
C TRP A 351 -4.60 -28.41 1.99
N GLY A 352 -5.93 -28.56 1.80
CA GLY A 352 -6.70 -29.62 2.45
C GLY A 352 -6.66 -29.49 3.96
N ASN A 353 -6.34 -30.58 4.65
CA ASN A 353 -6.21 -30.65 6.12
C ASN A 353 -4.79 -30.29 6.63
N ASP A 354 -3.84 -29.93 5.75
CA ASP A 354 -2.48 -29.56 6.13
C ASP A 354 -2.43 -28.07 6.52
N PRO A 355 -2.19 -27.71 7.82
CA PRO A 355 -2.06 -26.33 8.23
C PRO A 355 -0.71 -25.76 7.75
N PRO A 356 -0.72 -24.77 6.83
CA PRO A 356 0.51 -24.26 6.25
C PRO A 356 1.33 -23.39 7.20
N TRP A 357 0.73 -22.80 8.25
CA TRP A 357 1.35 -21.80 9.12
C TRP A 357 1.58 -22.30 10.53
N ASN A 358 2.75 -22.01 11.10
CA ASN A 358 3.16 -22.48 12.43
C ASN A 358 4.09 -21.53 13.19
N SER A 359 4.16 -20.24 12.82
CA SER A 359 5.12 -19.30 13.41
C SER A 359 4.87 -19.05 14.90
N LYS A 360 5.93 -19.11 15.70
CA LYS A 360 5.97 -18.63 17.09
C LYS A 360 6.45 -17.19 17.17
N THR A 361 7.42 -16.81 16.33
CA THR A 361 7.99 -15.46 16.33
C THR A 361 7.06 -14.41 15.78
N ASN A 362 6.11 -14.81 14.92
CA ASN A 362 5.11 -13.91 14.37
C ASN A 362 5.72 -12.56 13.92
N VAL A 363 6.81 -12.66 13.17
CA VAL A 363 7.64 -11.52 12.79
C VAL A 363 6.90 -10.56 11.87
N HIS A 364 7.11 -9.25 12.10
CA HIS A 364 6.44 -8.20 11.36
C HIS A 364 7.34 -6.97 11.23
N ASN A 365 7.09 -6.12 10.26
CA ASN A 365 7.68 -4.80 10.01
C ASN A 365 9.20 -4.72 10.23
N PRO A 366 10.02 -5.19 9.30
CA PRO A 366 11.47 -5.07 9.38
C PRO A 366 11.91 -3.64 9.04
N LEU A 367 12.93 -3.12 9.72
CA LEU A 367 13.60 -1.85 9.41
C LEU A 367 15.11 -1.99 9.55
N PHE A 368 15.88 -1.33 8.68
CA PHE A 368 17.30 -1.12 8.91
C PHE A 368 17.55 0.05 9.85
N ASP A 369 18.61 -0.05 10.65
CA ASP A 369 19.22 1.09 11.28
C ASP A 369 20.46 1.57 10.49
N ALA A 370 21.05 2.70 10.92
CA ALA A 370 22.22 3.28 10.28
C ALA A 370 23.48 2.38 10.32
N LYS A 371 23.48 1.32 11.15
CA LYS A 371 24.55 0.33 11.26
C LYS A 371 24.30 -0.91 10.40
N GLY A 372 23.24 -0.93 9.61
CA GLY A 372 22.90 -2.06 8.74
C GLY A 372 22.32 -3.27 9.48
N ARG A 373 21.76 -3.11 10.68
CA ARG A 373 21.03 -4.17 11.39
C ARG A 373 19.56 -4.12 11.04
N VAL A 374 18.93 -5.29 10.96
CA VAL A 374 17.51 -5.46 10.64
C VAL A 374 16.70 -5.59 11.92
N TRP A 375 16.02 -4.53 12.32
CA TRP A 375 15.09 -4.49 13.45
C TRP A 375 13.73 -5.01 13.04
N ILE A 376 13.05 -5.73 13.94
CA ILE A 376 11.75 -6.35 13.69
C ILE A 376 10.86 -6.29 14.93
N THR A 377 9.57 -6.23 14.74
CA THR A 377 8.62 -6.62 15.77
C THR A 377 8.45 -8.13 15.74
N ALA A 378 8.57 -8.80 16.87
CA ALA A 378 8.49 -10.25 16.95
C ALA A 378 8.04 -10.71 18.33
N THR A 379 7.32 -11.81 18.41
CA THR A 379 7.06 -12.46 19.69
C THR A 379 8.35 -13.09 20.21
N VAL A 380 8.76 -12.67 21.40
CA VAL A 380 9.99 -13.10 22.05
C VAL A 380 9.71 -14.08 23.20
N ARG A 381 8.58 -13.89 23.87
CA ARG A 381 8.14 -14.64 25.04
C ARG A 381 6.61 -14.69 25.12
N PRO A 382 6.00 -15.49 26.02
CA PRO A 382 4.59 -15.41 26.35
C PRO A 382 4.16 -13.99 26.79
N SER A 383 2.88 -13.71 26.70
CA SER A 383 2.34 -12.36 26.85
C SER A 383 2.49 -11.75 28.24
N ASP A 384 2.64 -12.56 29.30
CA ASP A 384 2.78 -12.05 30.67
C ASP A 384 4.06 -11.23 30.83
N ASN A 385 3.90 -10.00 31.32
CA ASN A 385 4.99 -9.05 31.45
C ASN A 385 5.88 -9.32 32.68
N PRO A 386 7.18 -9.01 32.61
CA PRO A 386 8.04 -9.02 33.79
C PRO A 386 7.60 -7.97 34.84
N ALA A 387 7.98 -8.20 36.10
CA ALA A 387 7.53 -7.39 37.25
C ALA A 387 7.82 -5.89 37.09
N PHE A 388 8.91 -5.50 36.41
CA PHE A 388 9.23 -4.09 36.22
C PHE A 388 8.26 -3.34 35.29
N CYS A 389 7.38 -4.03 34.57
CA CYS A 389 6.35 -3.44 33.72
C CYS A 389 5.02 -3.20 34.48
N LYS A 390 4.85 -3.86 35.63
CA LYS A 390 3.57 -4.00 36.32
C LYS A 390 3.40 -2.98 37.43
N GLU A 391 2.20 -2.97 38.02
CA GLU A 391 1.89 -2.14 39.20
C GLU A 391 2.89 -2.39 40.35
N GLY A 392 3.25 -1.31 41.05
CA GLY A 392 4.24 -1.35 42.15
C GLY A 392 5.71 -1.29 41.67
N SER A 393 5.97 -1.26 40.38
CA SER A 393 7.32 -1.08 39.83
C SER A 393 7.86 0.33 40.05
N ASP A 394 9.18 0.44 40.14
CA ASP A 394 9.92 1.72 40.17
C ASP A 394 10.16 2.30 38.77
N HIS A 395 9.83 1.59 37.71
CA HIS A 395 10.00 2.05 36.33
C HIS A 395 9.13 3.29 36.06
N PRO A 396 9.68 4.38 35.49
CA PRO A 396 8.95 5.64 35.30
C PRO A 396 7.61 5.47 34.57
N SER A 397 7.59 4.72 33.47
CA SER A 397 6.34 4.46 32.71
C SER A 397 5.35 3.60 33.47
N ALA A 398 5.81 2.58 34.22
CA ALA A 398 4.93 1.70 35.00
C ALA A 398 4.28 2.40 36.19
N LYS A 399 4.95 3.38 36.80
CA LYS A 399 4.35 4.22 37.85
C LYS A 399 3.14 5.00 37.36
N LEU A 400 3.13 5.41 36.09
CA LEU A 400 2.07 6.21 35.49
C LEU A 400 1.04 5.36 34.77
N PHE A 401 1.48 4.28 34.12
CA PHE A 401 0.61 3.39 33.36
C PHE A 401 1.19 1.97 33.35
N PRO A 402 0.91 1.14 34.34
CA PRO A 402 1.40 -0.24 34.40
C PRO A 402 0.78 -1.10 33.32
N LEU A 403 1.56 -2.08 32.82
CA LEU A 403 1.14 -3.01 31.76
C LEU A 403 1.36 -4.45 32.19
N GLU A 404 0.28 -5.22 32.26
CA GLU A 404 0.29 -6.63 32.64
C GLU A 404 0.78 -7.56 31.53
N LYS A 405 0.51 -7.22 30.27
CA LYS A 405 0.75 -8.07 29.10
C LYS A 405 1.31 -7.29 27.91
N SER A 406 2.13 -7.99 27.11
CA SER A 406 2.51 -7.57 25.76
C SER A 406 2.59 -8.79 24.84
N TYR A 407 2.15 -8.64 23.58
CA TYR A 407 2.02 -9.79 22.67
C TYR A 407 3.22 -9.95 21.75
N ARG A 408 3.53 -8.94 20.91
CA ARG A 408 4.79 -8.85 20.19
C ARG A 408 5.73 -7.93 20.96
N GLN A 409 7.01 -8.22 20.90
CA GLN A 409 8.08 -7.40 21.46
C GLN A 409 9.02 -6.98 20.32
N LEU A 410 10.32 -6.85 20.57
CA LEU A 410 11.30 -6.44 19.59
C LEU A 410 12.42 -7.49 19.43
N GLY A 411 13.08 -7.43 18.29
CA GLY A 411 14.33 -8.12 18.04
C GLY A 411 15.10 -7.45 16.92
N TYR A 412 16.36 -7.82 16.75
CA TYR A 412 17.11 -7.42 15.57
C TYR A 412 18.08 -8.52 15.12
N TYR A 413 18.26 -8.60 13.81
CA TYR A 413 19.27 -9.42 13.18
C TYR A 413 20.43 -8.55 12.71
N ASN A 414 21.66 -8.96 13.03
CA ASN A 414 22.86 -8.31 12.51
C ASN A 414 23.44 -9.16 11.36
N PRO A 415 23.37 -8.68 10.11
CA PRO A 415 23.86 -9.42 8.95
C PRO A 415 25.37 -9.70 8.96
N GLU A 416 26.16 -8.81 9.57
CA GLU A 416 27.61 -8.95 9.67
C GLU A 416 28.02 -10.08 10.60
N THR A 417 27.46 -10.10 11.82
CA THR A 417 27.74 -11.12 12.82
C THR A 417 26.87 -12.36 12.71
N LYS A 418 25.82 -12.33 11.88
CA LYS A 418 24.79 -13.37 11.69
C LYS A 418 24.08 -13.76 12.99
N LYS A 419 23.92 -12.81 13.92
CA LYS A 419 23.27 -13.04 15.21
C LYS A 419 21.90 -12.38 15.25
N TYR A 420 20.93 -13.10 15.83
CA TYR A 420 19.62 -12.59 16.17
C TYR A 420 19.55 -12.30 17.67
N SER A 421 19.06 -11.12 18.04
CA SER A 421 18.94 -10.65 19.43
C SER A 421 17.48 -10.41 19.76
N HIS A 422 17.05 -10.87 20.92
CA HIS A 422 15.69 -10.67 21.46
C HIS A 422 15.68 -9.51 22.43
N ILE A 423 14.60 -8.70 22.41
CA ILE A 423 14.38 -7.60 23.34
C ILE A 423 12.95 -7.69 23.88
N SER A 424 12.83 -7.91 25.19
CA SER A 424 11.53 -7.98 25.85
C SER A 424 11.02 -6.58 26.14
N THR A 425 9.92 -6.17 25.49
CA THR A 425 9.25 -4.90 25.79
C THR A 425 8.06 -5.08 26.70
N CYS A 426 7.74 -4.08 27.52
CA CYS A 426 6.55 -4.01 28.37
C CYS A 426 5.27 -3.76 27.56
N PHE A 427 5.39 -3.09 26.43
CA PHE A 427 4.30 -2.76 25.51
C PHE A 427 4.31 -3.72 24.31
N SER A 428 3.14 -3.98 23.75
CA SER A 428 3.02 -4.70 22.49
C SER A 428 3.53 -3.85 21.34
N THR A 429 4.06 -4.51 20.30
CA THR A 429 4.59 -3.83 19.12
C THR A 429 3.89 -4.30 17.85
N HIS A 430 3.75 -3.40 16.87
CA HIS A 430 3.18 -3.72 15.56
C HIS A 430 4.03 -3.10 14.44
N HIS A 431 3.98 -1.77 14.24
CA HIS A 431 4.95 -1.07 13.39
C HIS A 431 6.02 -0.41 14.25
N LEU A 432 7.17 -0.17 13.64
CA LEU A 432 8.30 0.50 14.27
C LEU A 432 8.92 1.50 13.29
N MET A 433 9.50 2.60 13.83
CA MET A 433 10.17 3.62 13.04
C MET A 433 11.20 4.35 13.89
N PHE A 434 12.40 4.55 13.34
CA PHE A 434 13.45 5.32 14.00
C PHE A 434 13.19 6.82 13.90
N ALA A 435 13.40 7.52 15.02
CA ALA A 435 13.50 8.97 15.04
C ALA A 435 14.89 9.44 14.56
N GLU A 436 14.98 10.70 14.15
CA GLU A 436 16.22 11.39 13.81
C GLU A 436 16.78 12.13 15.04
N ASP A 437 16.94 11.43 16.17
CA ASP A 437 17.44 11.98 17.43
C ASP A 437 18.79 11.37 17.84
N GLU A 438 19.44 11.97 18.85
CA GLU A 438 20.76 11.54 19.33
C GLU A 438 20.78 10.17 20.01
N ASN A 439 19.61 9.69 20.46
CA ASN A 439 19.43 8.39 21.10
C ASN A 439 19.09 7.29 20.11
N ASN A 440 18.89 7.64 18.82
CA ASN A 440 18.41 6.73 17.81
C ASN A 440 17.16 5.99 18.29
N THR A 441 16.17 6.76 18.78
CA THR A 441 14.97 6.23 19.42
C THR A 441 14.12 5.46 18.43
N LEU A 442 13.81 4.21 18.77
CA LEU A 442 12.89 3.35 18.01
C LEU A 442 11.49 3.44 18.60
N TRP A 443 10.60 4.14 17.93
CA TRP A 443 9.20 4.25 18.30
C TRP A 443 8.38 3.10 17.74
N THR A 444 7.36 2.64 18.51
CA THR A 444 6.51 1.51 18.10
C THR A 444 5.03 1.82 18.29
N SER A 445 4.22 1.32 17.38
CA SER A 445 2.77 1.24 17.53
C SER A 445 2.35 -0.15 18.04
N GLY A 446 1.04 -0.36 18.26
CA GLY A 446 0.49 -1.66 18.64
C GLY A 446 0.41 -1.92 20.14
N GLY A 447 0.81 -0.95 20.96
CA GLY A 447 0.75 -1.04 22.43
C GLY A 447 -0.64 -0.86 23.05
N GLY A 448 -1.70 -0.88 22.24
CA GLY A 448 -3.06 -0.56 22.71
C GLY A 448 -3.21 0.94 22.96
N GLU A 449 -3.58 1.34 24.18
CA GLU A 449 -3.78 2.74 24.58
C GLU A 449 -2.48 3.47 24.96
N VAL A 450 -1.32 2.89 24.63
CA VAL A 450 -0.01 3.49 24.86
C VAL A 450 0.81 3.52 23.57
N ILE A 451 1.78 4.42 23.52
CA ILE A 451 2.88 4.40 22.57
C ILE A 451 4.17 4.02 23.31
N GLY A 452 4.95 3.11 22.72
CA GLY A 452 6.19 2.63 23.31
C GLY A 452 7.42 3.03 22.50
N TRP A 453 8.58 3.06 23.15
CA TRP A 453 9.86 3.33 22.53
C TRP A 453 11.01 2.55 23.17
N LEU A 454 12.07 2.42 22.40
CA LEU A 454 13.35 1.92 22.85
C LEU A 454 14.45 2.97 22.54
N ASP A 455 15.20 3.40 23.54
CA ASP A 455 16.47 4.12 23.37
C ASP A 455 17.51 3.07 22.93
N THR A 456 17.74 2.98 21.62
CA THR A 456 18.62 1.91 21.08
C THR A 456 20.08 2.16 21.39
N LYS A 457 20.51 3.42 21.55
CA LYS A 457 21.87 3.78 21.95
C LYS A 457 22.15 3.30 23.36
N LYS A 458 21.28 3.63 24.31
CA LYS A 458 21.39 3.19 25.70
C LYS A 458 21.34 1.66 25.81
N TYR A 459 20.47 1.01 25.04
CA TYR A 459 20.41 -0.46 24.99
C TYR A 459 21.73 -1.07 24.50
N GLU A 460 22.35 -0.51 23.49
CA GLU A 460 23.64 -0.96 22.97
C GLU A 460 24.79 -0.82 24.00
N GLU A 461 24.77 0.30 24.74
CA GLU A 461 25.80 0.59 25.76
C GLU A 461 25.68 -0.30 26.99
N THR A 462 24.45 -0.65 27.39
CA THR A 462 24.19 -1.29 28.69
C THR A 462 23.67 -2.72 28.62
N GLY A 463 22.99 -3.10 27.54
CA GLY A 463 22.22 -4.34 27.45
C GLY A 463 20.99 -4.38 28.37
N ASP A 464 20.65 -3.28 29.04
CA ASP A 464 19.56 -3.21 30.03
C ASP A 464 18.23 -2.90 29.35
N GLU A 465 17.41 -3.92 29.16
CA GLU A 465 16.07 -3.79 28.58
C GLU A 465 15.16 -2.87 29.41
N LYS A 466 15.23 -2.94 30.75
CA LYS A 466 14.42 -2.11 31.66
C LYS A 466 14.78 -0.62 31.52
N ALA A 467 16.05 -0.30 31.56
CA ALA A 467 16.50 1.09 31.56
C ALA A 467 16.38 1.77 30.19
N SER A 468 16.31 1.00 29.10
CA SER A 468 16.35 1.51 27.72
C SER A 468 14.98 1.67 27.07
N GLN A 469 13.90 1.24 27.71
CA GLN A 469 12.55 1.32 27.15
C GLN A 469 11.64 2.25 27.96
N GLY A 470 10.59 2.71 27.31
CA GLY A 470 9.53 3.46 27.97
C GLY A 470 8.24 3.40 27.15
N TRP A 471 7.17 3.82 27.77
CA TRP A 471 5.85 3.96 27.15
C TRP A 471 5.05 5.04 27.87
N THR A 472 4.05 5.60 27.20
CA THR A 472 3.15 6.60 27.75
C THR A 472 1.75 6.44 27.25
N ALA A 473 0.75 6.74 28.09
CA ALA A 473 -0.63 6.87 27.66
C ALA A 473 -0.82 8.12 26.79
N LEU A 474 -1.87 8.14 25.98
CA LEU A 474 -2.19 9.24 25.09
C LEU A 474 -3.04 10.29 25.84
N ILE A 475 -2.48 11.42 26.19
CA ILE A 475 -3.10 12.47 27.00
C ILE A 475 -3.26 13.75 26.18
N LEU A 476 -4.48 14.21 26.02
CA LEU A 476 -4.83 15.51 25.41
C LEU A 476 -4.68 16.62 26.44
N ASP A 477 -4.05 17.72 26.07
CA ASP A 477 -4.00 18.97 26.82
C ASP A 477 -5.37 19.69 26.70
N THR A 478 -6.36 19.25 27.46
CA THR A 478 -7.71 19.83 27.43
C THR A 478 -7.88 21.03 28.33
N ASN A 479 -6.94 21.32 29.24
CA ASN A 479 -6.91 22.56 29.99
C ASN A 479 -6.15 23.67 29.25
N GLY A 480 -5.41 23.35 28.18
CA GLY A 480 -4.79 24.32 27.27
C GLY A 480 -3.54 25.00 27.81
N ASN A 481 -2.90 24.46 28.83
CA ASN A 481 -1.75 25.12 29.48
C ASN A 481 -0.37 24.66 28.97
N GLY A 482 -0.33 23.70 28.04
CA GLY A 482 0.88 23.16 27.42
C GLY A 482 1.72 22.26 28.34
N LYS A 483 1.15 21.78 29.43
CA LYS A 483 1.80 20.89 30.40
C LYS A 483 0.91 19.67 30.64
N ARG A 484 1.52 18.52 30.87
CA ARG A 484 0.81 17.33 31.26
C ARG A 484 0.44 17.41 32.74
N ASP A 485 -0.84 17.46 33.00
CA ASP A 485 -1.44 17.53 34.34
C ASP A 485 -2.20 16.26 34.71
N ASN A 486 -2.92 16.31 35.84
CA ASN A 486 -3.91 15.29 36.17
C ASN A 486 -4.98 15.27 35.08
N TYR A 487 -5.46 14.06 34.75
CA TYR A 487 -6.40 13.87 33.65
C TYR A 487 -7.68 13.17 34.09
N VAL A 488 -8.71 13.34 33.29
CA VAL A 488 -9.95 12.53 33.36
C VAL A 488 -9.84 11.33 32.43
N GLU A 489 -10.55 10.26 32.76
CA GLU A 489 -10.58 9.03 31.97
C GLU A 489 -11.37 9.21 30.66
N PRO A 490 -11.20 8.31 29.65
CA PRO A 490 -11.80 8.50 28.33
C PRO A 490 -13.33 8.65 28.32
N ASN A 491 -14.01 7.98 29.23
CA ASN A 491 -15.48 7.99 29.32
C ASN A 491 -16.02 9.17 30.14
N ASP A 492 -15.16 9.89 30.83
CA ASP A 492 -15.55 11.05 31.64
C ASP A 492 -15.70 12.28 30.73
N PRO A 493 -16.56 13.24 31.08
CA PRO A 493 -16.61 14.54 30.42
C PRO A 493 -15.27 15.27 30.48
N VAL A 494 -15.02 16.15 29.50
CA VAL A 494 -13.87 17.06 29.55
C VAL A 494 -14.01 17.95 30.77
N ASP A 495 -12.94 18.02 31.59
CA ASP A 495 -12.82 18.94 32.71
C ASP A 495 -11.85 20.08 32.31
N PRO A 496 -12.31 21.32 32.20
CA PRO A 496 -11.42 22.43 31.78
C PRO A 496 -10.22 22.70 32.69
N ALA A 497 -10.21 22.12 33.91
CA ALA A 497 -9.08 22.23 34.85
C ALA A 497 -8.08 21.08 34.75
N LYS A 498 -8.36 20.07 33.92
CA LYS A 498 -7.56 18.85 33.77
C LYS A 498 -7.32 18.51 32.32
N ASP A 499 -6.38 17.61 32.11
CA ASP A 499 -6.17 16.93 30.84
C ASP A 499 -7.18 15.81 30.61
N LYS A 500 -7.15 15.16 29.44
CA LYS A 500 -7.98 14.02 29.13
C LYS A 500 -7.19 12.89 28.49
N ARG A 501 -7.27 11.69 29.07
CA ARG A 501 -6.79 10.46 28.43
C ARG A 501 -7.74 10.05 27.29
N ILE A 502 -7.19 9.55 26.20
CA ILE A 502 -7.96 8.95 25.11
C ILE A 502 -7.71 7.44 25.04
N ALA A 503 -8.82 6.66 24.86
CA ALA A 503 -8.77 5.22 24.68
C ALA A 503 -8.60 4.89 23.19
N LYS A 504 -7.46 5.27 22.61
CA LYS A 504 -7.11 5.03 21.21
C LYS A 504 -5.74 4.37 21.13
N GLY A 505 -5.52 3.55 20.13
CA GLY A 505 -4.22 2.97 19.82
C GLY A 505 -3.68 3.50 18.50
N LEU A 506 -2.37 3.45 18.35
CA LEU A 506 -1.72 3.76 17.09
C LEU A 506 -1.59 2.50 16.24
N TYR A 507 -1.99 2.59 14.96
CA TYR A 507 -1.72 1.58 13.94
C TYR A 507 -0.38 1.85 13.27
N ALA A 508 -0.24 2.96 12.56
CA ALA A 508 1.04 3.43 12.05
C ALA A 508 1.81 4.24 13.12
N VAL A 509 3.10 4.36 12.93
CA VAL A 509 3.97 5.26 13.69
C VAL A 509 4.98 5.90 12.74
N SER A 510 5.10 7.23 12.80
CA SER A 510 6.02 8.00 11.94
C SER A 510 6.59 9.19 12.73
N PRO A 511 7.84 9.09 13.22
CA PRO A 511 8.56 10.24 13.74
C PRO A 511 8.75 11.31 12.67
N ALA A 512 8.51 12.56 13.03
CA ALA A 512 8.65 13.73 12.17
C ALA A 512 9.97 14.48 12.45
N PRO A 513 10.47 15.28 11.49
CA PRO A 513 11.72 16.04 11.67
C PRO A 513 11.71 17.03 12.83
N ASP A 514 10.54 17.46 13.29
CA ASP A 514 10.38 18.35 14.45
C ASP A 514 10.46 17.63 15.81
N GLY A 515 10.75 16.33 15.81
CA GLY A 515 10.81 15.48 17.00
C GLY A 515 9.45 14.99 17.52
N SER A 516 8.35 15.38 16.90
CA SER A 516 7.04 14.79 17.20
C SER A 516 6.89 13.40 16.58
N VAL A 517 5.97 12.61 17.13
CA VAL A 517 5.67 11.28 16.62
C VAL A 517 4.21 11.19 16.20
N TRP A 518 3.98 10.91 14.94
CA TRP A 518 2.65 10.79 14.40
C TRP A 518 2.22 9.33 14.29
N GLY A 519 0.91 9.10 14.31
CA GLY A 519 0.34 7.79 14.06
C GLY A 519 -1.13 7.87 13.69
N SER A 520 -1.61 6.86 12.99
CA SER A 520 -3.03 6.71 12.66
C SER A 520 -3.74 5.88 13.71
N SER A 521 -4.99 6.24 14.00
CA SER A 521 -5.90 5.47 14.84
C SER A 521 -7.02 4.91 13.99
N LEU A 522 -7.09 3.58 13.93
CA LEU A 522 -8.11 2.86 13.15
C LEU A 522 -9.51 3.14 13.71
N GLY A 523 -10.52 2.82 12.91
CA GLY A 523 -11.92 2.89 13.31
C GLY A 523 -12.72 3.84 12.43
N TYR A 524 -13.89 4.25 12.92
CA TYR A 524 -14.80 5.17 12.27
C TYR A 524 -15.11 6.36 13.20
N PRO A 525 -14.99 7.60 12.76
CA PRO A 525 -14.45 8.03 11.46
C PRO A 525 -12.95 7.73 11.33
N GLY A 526 -12.27 7.45 12.45
CA GLY A 526 -10.84 7.32 12.57
C GLY A 526 -10.12 8.67 12.70
N ALA A 527 -8.85 8.62 13.03
CA ALA A 527 -8.07 9.83 13.35
C ALA A 527 -6.59 9.67 13.03
N ILE A 528 -5.88 10.77 13.03
CA ILE A 528 -4.43 10.80 13.23
C ILE A 528 -4.11 11.45 14.57
N ILE A 529 -3.00 11.05 15.16
CA ILE A 529 -2.54 11.48 16.48
C ILE A 529 -1.10 11.99 16.33
N ARG A 530 -0.82 13.14 16.92
CA ARG A 530 0.52 13.69 17.01
C ARG A 530 0.95 13.71 18.47
N LEU A 531 1.98 12.97 18.81
CA LEU A 531 2.62 13.00 20.14
C LEU A 531 3.76 14.01 20.14
N ASN A 532 3.74 14.90 21.11
CA ASN A 532 4.92 15.66 21.53
C ASN A 532 5.51 14.95 22.76
N PRO A 533 6.70 14.33 22.65
CA PRO A 533 7.27 13.57 23.77
C PRO A 533 7.65 14.44 24.97
N GLY A 534 8.01 15.70 24.74
CA GLY A 534 8.59 16.57 25.77
C GLY A 534 9.99 16.11 26.20
N SER A 535 10.47 16.63 27.33
CA SER A 535 11.82 16.34 27.82
C SER A 535 11.95 15.04 28.62
N LYS A 536 10.82 14.50 29.11
CA LYS A 536 10.74 13.24 29.88
C LYS A 536 9.47 12.50 29.47
N PRO A 537 9.51 11.73 28.39
CA PRO A 537 8.32 11.22 27.73
C PRO A 537 7.24 10.60 28.62
N PRO A 538 7.52 9.80 29.65
CA PRO A 538 6.44 9.27 30.48
C PRO A 538 5.66 10.36 31.24
N GLU A 539 6.34 11.43 31.69
CA GLU A 539 5.75 12.48 32.52
C GLU A 539 5.30 13.71 31.74
N THR A 540 5.89 13.99 30.56
CA THR A 540 5.70 15.26 29.84
C THR A 540 4.97 15.16 28.52
N SER A 541 4.76 13.92 28.02
CA SER A 541 4.12 13.71 26.71
C SER A 541 2.68 14.18 26.67
N LEU A 542 2.35 14.94 25.62
CA LEU A 542 0.99 15.36 25.29
C LEU A 542 0.69 14.97 23.85
N VAL A 543 -0.59 14.72 23.54
CA VAL A 543 -1.03 14.42 22.18
C VAL A 543 -2.02 15.45 21.67
N GLU A 544 -2.01 15.62 20.36
CA GLU A 544 -3.06 16.25 19.56
C GLU A 544 -3.82 15.15 18.81
N TYR A 545 -5.14 15.29 18.68
CA TYR A 545 -6.02 14.26 18.13
C TYR A 545 -6.91 14.87 17.04
N TYR A 546 -6.79 14.40 15.81
CA TYR A 546 -7.46 14.95 14.63
C TYR A 546 -8.28 13.87 13.94
N GLU A 547 -9.59 13.88 14.16
CA GLU A 547 -10.52 12.98 13.49
C GLU A 547 -10.74 13.40 12.05
N LEU A 548 -11.07 12.41 11.20
CA LEU A 548 -11.59 12.68 9.88
C LEU A 548 -12.93 13.43 9.97
N PRO A 549 -13.13 14.50 9.16
CA PRO A 549 -14.26 15.39 9.32
C PRO A 549 -15.62 14.71 9.12
N LEU A 550 -16.53 14.94 10.06
CA LEU A 550 -17.92 14.53 9.99
C LEU A 550 -18.85 15.76 9.79
N ASN A 551 -19.93 15.56 9.07
CA ASN A 551 -21.02 16.51 9.01
C ASN A 551 -21.90 16.44 10.26
N LYS A 552 -22.92 17.32 10.36
CA LYS A 552 -23.82 17.39 11.53
C LYS A 552 -24.64 16.13 11.78
N SER A 553 -24.80 15.27 10.78
CA SER A 553 -25.49 13.97 10.92
C SER A 553 -24.56 12.82 11.28
N GLY A 554 -23.26 13.09 11.47
CA GLY A 554 -22.26 12.06 11.81
C GLY A 554 -21.77 11.24 10.60
N GLU A 555 -22.10 11.68 9.38
CA GLU A 555 -21.58 11.09 8.14
C GLU A 555 -20.25 11.75 7.74
N PRO A 556 -19.34 11.03 7.05
CA PRO A 556 -18.11 11.63 6.56
C PRO A 556 -18.37 12.80 5.61
N VAL A 557 -17.57 13.84 5.72
CA VAL A 557 -17.60 14.94 4.74
C VAL A 557 -17.08 14.45 3.40
N GLU A 558 -15.98 13.68 3.40
CA GLU A 558 -15.39 13.08 2.20
C GLU A 558 -14.78 11.71 2.48
N GLY A 559 -13.65 11.64 3.20
CA GLY A 559 -12.95 10.40 3.50
C GLY A 559 -13.19 9.87 4.90
N PHE A 560 -12.91 8.57 5.13
CA PHE A 560 -13.06 7.92 6.42
C PHE A 560 -12.07 6.76 6.62
N SER A 561 -11.84 6.42 7.88
CA SER A 561 -11.08 5.25 8.36
C SER A 561 -9.64 5.19 7.84
N PRO A 562 -8.73 5.91 8.52
CA PRO A 562 -7.31 5.94 8.20
C PRO A 562 -6.68 4.57 8.47
N ARG A 563 -5.59 4.27 7.73
CA ARG A 563 -4.81 3.07 7.92
C ARG A 563 -3.32 3.40 8.07
N GLY A 564 -2.46 2.95 7.17
CA GLY A 564 -1.05 3.30 7.20
C GLY A 564 -0.80 4.74 6.82
N MET A 565 0.09 5.40 7.53
CA MET A 565 0.43 6.80 7.31
C MET A 565 1.92 7.05 7.38
N ASP A 566 2.31 8.19 6.84
CA ASP A 566 3.66 8.71 6.91
C ASP A 566 3.66 10.23 7.00
N VAL A 567 4.81 10.83 7.35
CA VAL A 567 5.00 12.27 7.44
C VAL A 567 6.12 12.70 6.50
N ASP A 568 5.90 13.78 5.76
CA ASP A 568 6.94 14.35 4.89
C ASP A 568 7.94 15.24 5.66
N ARG A 569 8.98 15.68 4.99
CA ARG A 569 10.02 16.54 5.58
C ARG A 569 9.50 17.95 5.94
N GLU A 570 8.33 18.33 5.47
CA GLU A 570 7.66 19.60 5.78
C GLU A 570 6.66 19.49 6.93
N GLY A 571 6.49 18.29 7.49
CA GLY A 571 5.60 18.00 8.61
C GLY A 571 4.14 17.81 8.22
N VAL A 572 3.83 17.58 6.94
CA VAL A 572 2.49 17.19 6.48
C VAL A 572 2.32 15.69 6.67
N ALA A 573 1.25 15.27 7.32
CA ALA A 573 0.91 13.88 7.49
C ALA A 573 0.09 13.38 6.27
N TRP A 574 0.45 12.21 5.73
CA TRP A 574 -0.19 11.56 4.59
C TRP A 574 -0.73 10.20 5.00
N VAL A 575 -1.99 9.90 4.71
CA VAL A 575 -2.64 8.70 5.21
C VAL A 575 -3.58 8.06 4.20
N ALA A 576 -3.46 6.75 4.02
CA ALA A 576 -4.38 5.92 3.23
C ALA A 576 -5.71 5.76 3.97
N LEU A 577 -6.83 5.89 3.26
CA LEU A 577 -8.18 5.79 3.81
C LEU A 577 -8.97 4.63 3.21
N ALA A 578 -9.77 3.97 4.03
CA ALA A 578 -10.67 2.90 3.57
C ALA A 578 -11.72 3.36 2.56
N SER A 579 -12.01 4.65 2.51
CA SER A 579 -12.92 5.25 1.53
C SER A 579 -12.39 5.23 0.09
N GLY A 580 -11.16 4.79 -0.15
CA GLY A 580 -10.51 4.87 -1.47
C GLY A 580 -9.99 6.27 -1.77
N HIS A 581 -9.38 6.88 -0.75
CA HIS A 581 -8.70 8.16 -0.83
C HIS A 581 -7.31 8.07 -0.20
N LEU A 582 -6.38 8.87 -0.71
CA LEU A 582 -5.25 9.37 0.05
C LEU A 582 -5.67 10.69 0.68
N ALA A 583 -5.37 10.90 1.96
CA ALA A 583 -5.55 12.19 2.59
C ALA A 583 -4.22 12.78 3.05
N SER A 584 -4.10 14.11 2.98
CA SER A 584 -3.05 14.86 3.67
C SER A 584 -3.66 15.69 4.80
N PHE A 585 -2.88 15.86 5.87
CA PHE A 585 -3.24 16.75 6.97
C PHE A 585 -2.08 17.70 7.26
N ASP A 586 -2.34 18.98 7.10
CA ASP A 586 -1.42 20.06 7.41
C ASP A 586 -1.91 20.84 8.64
N ARG A 587 -1.28 20.57 9.77
CA ARG A 587 -1.58 21.18 11.07
C ARG A 587 -1.53 22.73 11.04
N ARG A 588 -0.72 23.31 10.16
CA ARG A 588 -0.57 24.77 10.02
C ARG A 588 -1.82 25.46 9.45
N LYS A 589 -2.73 24.69 8.84
CA LYS A 589 -4.00 25.19 8.30
C LYS A 589 -5.12 25.28 9.34
N CYS A 590 -4.91 24.71 10.54
CA CYS A 590 -5.90 24.77 11.63
C CYS A 590 -6.19 26.22 12.03
N LYS A 591 -7.46 26.56 12.10
CA LYS A 591 -7.91 27.93 12.47
C LYS A 591 -8.20 28.08 13.95
N GLY A 592 -8.60 26.99 14.60
CA GLY A 592 -8.88 26.96 16.03
C GLY A 592 -7.65 26.69 16.87
N SER A 593 -7.83 26.65 18.18
CA SER A 593 -6.80 26.22 19.13
C SER A 593 -6.49 24.73 18.90
N LEU A 594 -5.21 24.36 18.97
CA LEU A 594 -4.75 22.99 18.85
C LEU A 594 -4.86 22.21 20.17
N ASN A 595 -5.03 22.94 21.27
CA ASN A 595 -5.19 22.43 22.62
C ASN A 595 -6.39 23.11 23.30
N GLY A 596 -6.84 22.59 24.42
CA GLY A 596 -7.95 23.12 25.17
C GLY A 596 -9.20 22.25 25.09
N PRO A 597 -10.31 22.63 25.75
CA PRO A 597 -11.47 21.79 25.95
C PRO A 597 -12.20 21.40 24.65
N ASP A 598 -12.07 22.18 23.60
CA ASP A 598 -12.69 21.95 22.30
C ASP A 598 -11.81 21.14 21.34
N ALA A 599 -10.52 20.95 21.66
CA ALA A 599 -9.54 20.27 20.81
C ALA A 599 -9.61 18.73 20.95
N THR A 600 -10.80 18.14 20.73
CA THR A 600 -11.10 16.74 21.01
C THR A 600 -11.36 15.88 19.76
N GLY A 601 -10.96 16.36 18.57
CA GLY A 601 -11.00 15.59 17.32
C GLY A 601 -11.51 16.37 16.11
N GLN A 602 -12.69 16.99 16.17
CA GLN A 602 -13.34 17.66 15.06
C GLN A 602 -12.98 19.16 14.92
N HIS A 603 -11.96 19.64 15.64
CA HIS A 603 -11.62 21.06 15.77
C HIS A 603 -10.77 21.63 14.62
N CYS A 604 -10.27 20.80 13.70
CA CYS A 604 -9.44 21.25 12.58
C CYS A 604 -9.82 20.57 11.26
N PRO A 605 -11.04 20.71 10.74
CA PRO A 605 -11.44 20.13 9.48
C PRO A 605 -10.68 20.70 8.27
N GLU A 606 -10.25 21.96 8.33
CA GLU A 606 -9.50 22.64 7.29
C GLU A 606 -8.05 22.16 7.11
N GLY A 607 -7.54 21.37 8.04
CA GLY A 607 -6.22 20.70 7.92
C GLY A 607 -6.22 19.61 6.87
N TRP A 608 -7.37 19.02 6.59
CA TRP A 608 -7.52 17.88 5.69
C TRP A 608 -7.64 18.26 4.23
N THR A 609 -7.01 17.47 3.36
CA THR A 609 -7.20 17.50 1.90
C THR A 609 -7.28 16.06 1.40
N PHE A 610 -8.22 15.77 0.50
CA PHE A 610 -8.51 14.43 0.01
C PHE A 610 -8.19 14.28 -1.47
N TYR A 611 -7.70 13.11 -1.87
CA TYR A 611 -7.39 12.75 -3.25
C TYR A 611 -7.98 11.38 -3.53
N THR A 612 -9.05 11.33 -4.36
CA THR A 612 -9.69 10.06 -4.75
C THR A 612 -8.71 9.20 -5.55
N GLU A 613 -8.54 7.95 -5.14
CA GLU A 613 -7.65 6.98 -5.79
C GLU A 613 -8.24 6.48 -7.13
N PRO A 614 -7.40 6.17 -8.14
CA PRO A 614 -7.81 6.01 -9.54
C PRO A 614 -8.43 4.64 -9.85
N LEU A 615 -9.55 4.31 -9.20
CA LEU A 615 -10.39 3.15 -9.50
C LEU A 615 -11.85 3.57 -9.65
N PRO A 616 -12.69 2.76 -10.33
CA PRO A 616 -14.14 2.95 -10.29
C PRO A 616 -14.68 2.93 -8.86
N GLN A 617 -15.80 3.58 -8.64
CA GLN A 617 -16.53 3.49 -7.38
C GLN A 617 -17.28 2.15 -7.31
N LEU A 618 -17.51 1.64 -6.10
CA LEU A 618 -18.37 0.47 -5.89
C LEU A 618 -19.79 0.76 -6.39
N GLN A 619 -20.41 -0.21 -7.04
CA GLN A 619 -21.80 -0.10 -7.49
C GLN A 619 -22.74 0.09 -6.28
N GLY A 620 -23.82 0.87 -6.50
CA GLY A 620 -24.76 1.21 -5.43
C GLY A 620 -24.34 2.37 -4.52
N LEU A 621 -23.10 2.87 -4.65
CA LEU A 621 -22.69 4.11 -3.98
C LEU A 621 -23.03 5.31 -4.85
N LYS A 622 -23.43 6.42 -4.20
CA LYS A 622 -23.77 7.69 -4.87
C LYS A 622 -22.75 8.80 -4.58
N GLU A 623 -21.79 8.52 -3.69
CA GLU A 623 -20.85 9.53 -3.19
C GLU A 623 -19.43 9.21 -3.63
N SER A 624 -18.57 10.23 -3.52
CA SER A 624 -17.16 10.13 -3.87
C SER A 624 -16.41 9.03 -3.10
N GLY A 625 -15.33 8.57 -3.67
CA GLY A 625 -14.52 7.47 -3.21
C GLY A 625 -14.26 6.50 -4.35
N SER A 626 -13.48 5.47 -4.12
CA SER A 626 -13.23 4.43 -5.11
C SER A 626 -13.26 3.03 -4.51
N ALA A 627 -13.22 2.01 -5.36
CA ALA A 627 -13.07 0.62 -4.94
C ALA A 627 -11.68 0.34 -4.33
N GLU A 628 -10.72 1.25 -4.47
CA GLU A 628 -9.37 1.09 -3.90
C GLU A 628 -9.43 0.96 -2.37
N SER A 629 -8.49 0.20 -1.85
CA SER A 629 -8.26 0.05 -0.41
C SER A 629 -6.75 -0.04 -0.15
N SER A 630 -6.09 1.09 -0.29
CA SER A 630 -4.67 1.21 0.02
C SER A 630 -4.40 0.85 1.48
N TYR A 631 -3.36 0.06 1.71
CA TYR A 631 -3.02 -0.42 3.04
C TYR A 631 -2.14 0.56 3.80
N TYR A 632 -1.15 1.14 3.12
CA TYR A 632 -0.16 2.03 3.70
C TYR A 632 0.22 3.16 2.75
N THR A 633 0.48 4.33 3.32
CA THR A 633 1.15 5.45 2.64
C THR A 633 2.61 5.49 3.09
N TRP A 634 3.53 5.55 2.15
CA TRP A 634 4.93 5.83 2.34
C TRP A 634 5.28 7.13 1.60
N VAL A 635 6.07 8.00 2.20
CA VAL A 635 6.51 9.25 1.55
C VAL A 635 7.96 9.11 1.10
N ASP A 636 8.22 9.35 -0.17
CA ASP A 636 9.57 9.42 -0.72
C ASP A 636 10.24 10.74 -0.31
N GLN A 637 10.77 10.77 0.91
CA GLN A 637 11.37 11.97 1.49
C GLN A 637 12.67 12.40 0.78
N PHE A 638 13.37 11.46 0.14
CA PHE A 638 14.72 11.64 -0.39
C PHE A 638 14.84 11.39 -1.88
N ASN A 639 13.73 11.42 -2.60
CA ASN A 639 13.70 11.17 -4.04
C ASN A 639 14.37 9.86 -4.45
N THR A 640 14.11 8.79 -3.69
CA THR A 640 14.69 7.46 -3.93
C THR A 640 14.13 6.78 -5.17
N PHE A 641 12.91 7.13 -5.57
CA PHE A 641 12.26 6.61 -6.77
C PHE A 641 12.48 7.48 -8.02
N GLY A 642 12.71 8.78 -7.85
CA GLY A 642 12.98 9.69 -8.97
C GLY A 642 11.80 10.57 -9.39
N LEU A 643 10.69 10.59 -8.62
CA LEU A 643 9.57 11.51 -8.86
C LEU A 643 9.72 12.88 -8.18
N GLY A 644 10.68 13.03 -7.29
CA GLY A 644 10.90 14.21 -6.44
C GLY A 644 10.89 13.86 -4.98
N GLU A 645 11.27 14.84 -4.14
CA GLU A 645 11.21 14.72 -2.69
C GLU A 645 9.78 14.93 -2.17
N ASN A 646 9.47 14.31 -1.04
CA ASN A 646 8.17 14.39 -0.35
C ASN A 646 6.98 13.92 -1.20
N VAL A 647 7.19 12.97 -2.11
CA VAL A 647 6.11 12.39 -2.92
C VAL A 647 5.44 11.27 -2.14
N PRO A 648 4.15 11.37 -1.79
CA PRO A 648 3.42 10.29 -1.15
C PRO A 648 3.07 9.20 -2.16
N ILE A 649 3.27 7.95 -1.76
CA ILE A 649 2.99 6.75 -2.56
C ILE A 649 2.16 5.78 -1.73
N ASN A 650 0.98 5.42 -2.25
CA ASN A 650 0.09 4.45 -1.64
C ASN A 650 0.31 3.04 -2.20
N THR A 651 0.00 2.05 -1.38
CA THR A 651 -0.04 0.64 -1.78
C THR A 651 -1.33 0.34 -2.56
N GLY A 652 -1.47 0.77 -3.79
CA GLY A 652 -2.67 0.59 -4.63
C GLY A 652 -3.06 -0.88 -4.83
N ASN A 653 -3.59 -1.51 -3.78
CA ASN A 653 -3.79 -2.95 -3.70
C ASN A 653 -4.84 -3.47 -4.67
N GLU A 654 -5.94 -2.76 -4.79
CA GLU A 654 -7.00 -3.11 -5.72
C GLU A 654 -6.68 -2.63 -7.15
N SER A 655 -5.79 -1.65 -7.31
CA SER A 655 -5.21 -1.22 -8.59
C SER A 655 -4.12 -2.18 -9.11
N GLU A 656 -3.66 -3.13 -8.31
CA GLU A 656 -2.52 -4.01 -8.60
C GLU A 656 -1.26 -3.21 -8.98
N GLY A 657 -0.88 -2.25 -8.14
CA GLY A 657 0.27 -1.39 -8.35
C GLY A 657 0.55 -0.48 -7.17
N LEU A 658 1.45 0.48 -7.35
CA LEU A 658 1.68 1.55 -6.40
C LEU A 658 1.09 2.85 -6.98
N LEU A 659 0.53 3.68 -6.14
CA LEU A 659 -0.14 4.93 -6.51
C LEU A 659 0.67 6.12 -6.02
N ALA A 660 1.50 6.72 -6.87
CA ALA A 660 2.24 7.93 -6.54
C ALA A 660 1.42 9.18 -6.87
N LEU A 661 1.31 10.10 -5.92
CA LEU A 661 0.64 11.38 -6.14
C LEU A 661 1.69 12.46 -6.42
N LYS A 662 1.88 12.81 -7.69
CA LYS A 662 2.83 13.84 -8.13
C LYS A 662 2.09 15.06 -8.65
N ASP A 663 2.32 16.23 -8.02
CA ASP A 663 1.70 17.51 -8.40
C ASP A 663 0.15 17.41 -8.54
N GLY A 664 -0.49 16.70 -7.60
CA GLY A 664 -1.94 16.48 -7.60
C GLY A 664 -2.47 15.51 -8.66
N LYS A 665 -1.58 14.78 -9.34
CA LYS A 665 -1.93 13.78 -10.36
C LYS A 665 -1.42 12.40 -9.98
N TRP A 666 -2.21 11.38 -10.23
CA TRP A 666 -1.83 10.01 -10.01
C TRP A 666 -0.87 9.50 -11.10
N VAL A 667 0.15 8.80 -10.68
CA VAL A 667 1.02 7.95 -11.51
C VAL A 667 0.84 6.53 -11.01
N VAL A 668 0.23 5.67 -11.83
CA VAL A 668 -0.11 4.29 -11.44
C VAL A 668 0.99 3.34 -11.89
N LEU A 669 1.74 2.81 -10.94
CA LEU A 669 2.84 1.88 -11.18
C LEU A 669 2.30 0.44 -11.17
N ARG A 670 1.59 0.05 -12.22
CA ARG A 670 0.89 -1.24 -12.30
C ARG A 670 1.84 -2.41 -12.44
N VAL A 671 1.52 -3.49 -11.75
CA VAL A 671 2.18 -4.80 -11.88
C VAL A 671 1.28 -5.72 -12.71
N PRO A 672 1.51 -5.87 -14.01
CA PRO A 672 0.63 -6.64 -14.87
C PRO A 672 0.85 -8.16 -14.76
N TYR A 673 1.95 -8.61 -14.15
CA TYR A 673 2.34 -10.02 -14.05
C TYR A 673 3.23 -10.27 -12.82
N PRO A 674 2.96 -11.35 -12.06
CA PRO A 674 1.69 -12.08 -12.09
C PRO A 674 0.56 -11.21 -11.53
N MET A 675 -0.66 -11.39 -12.01
CA MET A 675 -1.83 -10.74 -11.43
C MET A 675 -2.00 -11.16 -9.97
N GLY A 676 -2.50 -10.24 -9.16
CA GLY A 676 -2.64 -10.44 -7.71
C GLY A 676 -1.60 -9.69 -6.89
N PHE A 677 -1.02 -8.61 -7.44
CA PHE A 677 -0.14 -7.73 -6.66
C PHE A 677 -0.94 -7.04 -5.54
N TYR A 678 -0.51 -7.29 -4.31
CA TYR A 678 -1.08 -6.72 -3.08
C TYR A 678 0.06 -6.52 -2.09
N THR A 679 0.36 -5.29 -1.73
CA THR A 679 1.46 -4.98 -0.81
C THR A 679 0.99 -4.25 0.45
N LYS A 680 1.70 -4.41 1.55
CA LYS A 680 1.40 -3.74 2.82
C LYS A 680 2.43 -2.69 3.19
N TRP A 681 3.58 -2.72 2.54
CA TRP A 681 4.67 -1.79 2.75
C TRP A 681 5.54 -1.68 1.50
N MET A 682 6.25 -0.59 1.38
CA MET A 682 7.27 -0.36 0.37
C MET A 682 8.46 0.37 0.97
N ASP A 683 9.61 0.28 0.32
CA ASP A 683 10.85 0.89 0.81
C ASP A 683 11.75 1.33 -0.33
N GLY A 684 12.18 2.59 -0.32
CA GLY A 684 13.00 3.20 -1.36
C GLY A 684 14.49 3.18 -1.02
N ARG A 685 15.35 2.71 -1.96
CA ARG A 685 16.80 2.63 -1.76
C ARG A 685 17.57 3.27 -2.91
N ILE A 686 18.69 3.91 -2.57
CA ILE A 686 19.69 4.42 -3.50
C ILE A 686 20.91 3.51 -3.44
N ASP A 687 21.09 2.70 -4.48
CA ASP A 687 22.23 1.78 -4.64
C ASP A 687 23.47 2.51 -5.16
N ASP A 688 23.30 3.47 -6.08
CA ASP A 688 24.35 4.34 -6.61
C ASP A 688 23.77 5.70 -7.02
N PRO A 689 24.03 6.78 -6.27
CA PRO A 689 23.53 8.11 -6.60
C PRO A 689 24.04 8.68 -7.94
N LYS A 690 25.15 8.13 -8.49
CA LYS A 690 25.74 8.58 -9.75
C LYS A 690 25.18 7.83 -10.98
N ALA A 691 24.57 6.68 -10.79
CA ALA A 691 24.01 5.86 -11.86
C ALA A 691 22.62 6.34 -12.34
N GLY A 692 22.15 7.51 -11.88
CA GLY A 692 20.85 8.05 -12.25
C GLY A 692 19.71 7.11 -11.83
N TRP A 693 18.76 6.87 -12.75
CA TRP A 693 17.61 6.01 -12.48
C TRP A 693 17.99 4.55 -12.18
N LYS A 694 19.11 4.06 -12.73
CA LYS A 694 19.58 2.69 -12.50
C LYS A 694 20.02 2.45 -11.05
N GLY A 695 20.61 3.46 -10.44
CA GLY A 695 21.06 3.42 -9.06
C GLY A 695 19.96 3.68 -8.02
N ARG A 696 18.70 3.73 -8.41
CA ARG A 696 17.55 4.04 -7.54
C ARG A 696 16.48 2.97 -7.70
N GLY A 697 15.65 2.77 -6.69
CA GLY A 697 14.53 1.85 -6.78
C GLY A 697 13.61 1.89 -5.59
N LEU A 698 12.34 1.63 -5.87
CA LEU A 698 11.32 1.41 -4.86
C LEU A 698 11.02 -0.09 -4.81
N TRP A 699 11.03 -0.66 -3.62
CA TRP A 699 10.87 -2.08 -3.39
C TRP A 699 9.54 -2.37 -2.69
N ALA A 700 8.84 -3.40 -3.16
CA ALA A 700 7.61 -3.88 -2.55
C ALA A 700 7.48 -5.40 -2.68
N THR A 701 6.67 -6.03 -1.85
CA THR A 701 6.43 -7.48 -1.90
C THR A 701 4.95 -7.80 -2.02
N VAL A 702 4.60 -8.96 -2.54
CA VAL A 702 3.23 -9.46 -2.45
C VAL A 702 2.97 -9.96 -1.05
N SER A 703 2.05 -9.30 -0.35
CA SER A 703 1.76 -9.46 1.08
C SER A 703 0.37 -10.05 1.38
N THR A 704 -0.32 -10.59 0.37
CA THR A 704 -1.58 -11.29 0.62
C THR A 704 -1.33 -12.58 1.42
N ARG A 705 -2.18 -12.86 2.38
CA ARG A 705 -2.12 -14.13 3.15
C ARG A 705 -2.42 -15.36 2.30
N THR A 706 -2.79 -15.16 1.07
CA THR A 706 -3.16 -16.21 0.12
C THR A 706 -2.34 -16.08 -1.18
N PRO A 707 -0.99 -16.34 -1.16
CA PRO A 707 -0.16 -16.25 -2.37
C PRO A 707 -0.70 -17.10 -3.52
N PHE A 708 -1.39 -18.20 -3.21
CA PHE A 708 -2.06 -19.07 -4.16
C PHE A 708 -3.29 -18.44 -4.85
N HIS A 709 -3.72 -17.24 -4.47
CA HIS A 709 -4.71 -16.45 -5.22
C HIS A 709 -4.11 -15.61 -6.34
N MET A 710 -2.78 -15.45 -6.38
CA MET A 710 -2.11 -14.86 -7.52
C MET A 710 -2.24 -15.74 -8.77
N GLU A 711 -1.96 -15.15 -9.93
CA GLU A 711 -1.80 -15.91 -11.18
C GLU A 711 -0.80 -17.05 -11.01
N GLY A 712 -1.16 -18.23 -11.48
CA GLY A 712 -0.38 -19.46 -11.25
C GLY A 712 -0.93 -20.37 -10.14
N GLY A 713 -1.76 -19.86 -9.23
CA GLY A 713 -2.50 -20.66 -8.26
C GLY A 713 -1.63 -21.41 -7.24
N LYS A 714 -2.00 -22.64 -6.91
CA LYS A 714 -1.29 -23.47 -5.92
C LYS A 714 0.17 -23.67 -6.31
N GLY A 715 1.08 -23.49 -5.34
CA GLY A 715 2.53 -23.57 -5.54
C GLY A 715 3.19 -22.23 -5.86
N THR A 716 2.40 -21.18 -6.12
CA THR A 716 2.93 -19.82 -6.29
C THR A 716 3.54 -19.32 -4.98
N THR A 717 4.77 -18.82 -5.06
CA THR A 717 5.46 -18.17 -3.95
C THR A 717 5.14 -16.67 -3.91
N SER A 718 5.35 -16.03 -2.78
CA SER A 718 5.40 -14.57 -2.70
C SER A 718 6.45 -14.01 -3.66
N LYS A 719 6.29 -12.76 -4.07
CA LYS A 719 7.18 -12.06 -4.99
C LYS A 719 7.72 -10.80 -4.34
N VAL A 720 8.90 -10.41 -4.76
CA VAL A 720 9.41 -9.06 -4.50
C VAL A 720 9.63 -8.34 -5.81
N PHE A 721 9.34 -7.05 -5.81
CA PHE A 721 9.39 -6.17 -6.98
C PHE A 721 10.34 -5.01 -6.71
N LYS A 722 11.15 -4.65 -7.72
CA LYS A 722 11.86 -3.39 -7.79
C LYS A 722 11.25 -2.55 -8.89
N PHE A 723 10.76 -1.38 -8.55
CA PHE A 723 10.29 -0.37 -9.49
C PHE A 723 11.40 0.65 -9.70
N GLN A 724 11.69 0.96 -10.96
CA GLN A 724 12.65 1.99 -11.36
C GLN A 724 12.01 2.91 -12.39
N LEU A 725 12.24 4.21 -12.28
CA LEU A 725 11.68 5.21 -13.19
C LEU A 725 12.78 5.78 -14.09
N ARG A 726 12.77 5.38 -15.35
CA ARG A 726 13.70 5.90 -16.36
C ARG A 726 13.18 7.19 -17.00
N PRO A 727 14.04 8.01 -17.63
CA PRO A 727 13.63 9.30 -18.21
C PRO A 727 12.67 9.17 -19.39
N ASP A 728 12.75 8.10 -20.16
CA ASP A 728 11.86 7.78 -21.28
C ASP A 728 11.72 6.26 -21.45
N PRO A 729 10.70 5.75 -22.20
CA PRO A 729 10.44 4.32 -22.33
C PRO A 729 11.56 3.50 -23.00
N LEU A 730 12.52 4.10 -23.62
CA LEU A 730 13.63 3.44 -24.31
C LEU A 730 15.00 3.72 -23.68
N ALA A 731 15.06 4.49 -22.58
CA ALA A 731 16.31 4.80 -21.90
C ALA A 731 16.98 3.53 -21.35
N ARG A 732 18.31 3.46 -21.58
CA ARG A 732 19.20 2.37 -21.16
C ARG A 732 19.85 2.64 -19.82
#